data_775896834a1b349bf3cce3e1dca439f9
#
_entry.id   775896834a1b349bf3cce3e1dca439f9
#
_cell.length_a   1.000
_cell.length_b   1.000
_cell.length_c   1.000
_cell.angle_alpha   90.00
_cell.angle_beta   90.00
_cell.angle_gamma   90.00
#
_symmetry.space_group_name_H-M   'P 1'
#
loop_
_entity.id
_entity.type
_entity.pdbx_description
1 polymer ?
#
loop_
_entity_poly.entity_id
_entity_poly.type
_entity_poly.pdbx_seq_one_letter_code
_entity_poly.pdbx_strand_id
1 'polypeptide(L)'
;MERLAQLRKAFTVFATVCVFLGQRSDDPLVFSEIRDSVLRSTGYEMTEDDLAILCGLLGSHVIDIRWDLDGPRLLFSVHAEMPRPQHKAKRARTSKVPSVKLVTNLIDAFNEAVDQITHDEIGDVLDRLARENMPVQPSVASLVDHEQTVDQFLTSLQTASFGGRVVTEATRHFAAVDAQYEDTQHTVDDAIWTALKEQRQISRLYAHQAQAIDHVLNGRSVVVSTRTASGKSTIYQIPILQTLLHDPRATFLLLFPTKALAQDQAQSLRAIISCIPALHFATVCTLDGDDHNATHRRAIRDSACIVLTNPDTLHTSMLPTHDKWHAFWSHLHIVILDELHVYQKQFGQHVSHIIARMQRFAQPLFVACSATTSNPVEHMRSLCHATAELVDCDSAPRGQQSMMLLDSSDPTDIPRIILYLLQSGLRAIVFCKHRAECEIVYRNLCDLLDTHSLEHLKPRVMSYRGGYTADERRQIEHELFNEQLHVVISTSALELGIDVGGLDVVVMLGTPLSASSLWQQAGRAGRKHQPCAAIVVATQSSLDRQTVRTPCALFDRSFAQAHITTEPSIAQAHLQCAAFELPISPIHDTHFAQKLHITLPQCNLPWDTVTQTWCCSLPYKPWPSLKVPIRSVRAAEWQVVEQPTHAHAARVVEEMDARRAVFTLYEGGILLRRGDTYAIDTVVTSQRVALVSQVDVSWVTRPRISVTVAPSHSQKTAHVGLVELNYGPVEIASTVVGYTRVDTKTRWAMEYVEHKSPRITTLSMGVWIDIPLDIARILGSNIEACVHAAQHAMLVEISKHTACMPGELGTLCSSSPDSKRPCLVVFETSFVSSGPTVRALPYAHTIMQHTLARVRNCTCEDGCTDCVLMDVCPENNQHTSKPGALQLLKHLLHR
;
A
#
# COMPACT_ATOMS: atom_id res chain seq x y z
N MET A 1 33.79 -21.18 44.20
CA MET A 1 34.25 -22.45 43.56
C MET A 1 33.11 -23.39 43.25
N GLU A 2 32.23 -23.72 44.18
CA GLU A 2 31.10 -24.65 43.93
C GLU A 2 30.12 -24.10 42.86
N ARG A 3 29.73 -22.81 42.96
CA ARG A 3 28.89 -22.13 41.93
C ARG A 3 29.56 -22.15 40.55
N LEU A 4 30.87 -21.91 40.45
CA LEU A 4 31.58 -21.91 39.18
C LEU A 4 31.64 -23.33 38.57
N ALA A 5 31.84 -24.37 39.39
CA ALA A 5 31.81 -25.77 38.94
C ALA A 5 30.41 -26.17 38.44
N GLN A 6 29.38 -25.73 39.12
CA GLN A 6 27.98 -25.92 38.71
C GLN A 6 27.65 -25.15 37.41
N LEU A 7 28.11 -23.92 37.30
CA LEU A 7 27.92 -23.10 36.10
C LEU A 7 28.65 -23.72 34.89
N ARG A 8 29.86 -24.24 35.05
CA ARG A 8 30.56 -25.01 33.98
C ARG A 8 29.75 -26.20 33.50
N LYS A 9 29.15 -26.96 34.40
CA LYS A 9 28.30 -28.11 34.04
C LYS A 9 27.03 -27.66 33.33
N ALA A 10 26.37 -26.61 33.83
CA ALA A 10 25.17 -26.06 33.26
C ALA A 10 25.41 -25.44 31.88
N PHE A 11 26.54 -24.74 31.69
CA PHE A 11 26.89 -24.09 30.44
C PHE A 11 27.02 -25.05 29.26
N THR A 12 27.50 -26.26 29.46
CA THR A 12 27.57 -27.25 28.37
C THR A 12 26.20 -27.58 27.80
N VAL A 13 25.19 -27.74 28.67
CA VAL A 13 23.79 -27.98 28.24
C VAL A 13 23.20 -26.69 27.63
N PHE A 14 23.42 -25.58 28.31
CA PHE A 14 22.98 -24.26 27.84
C PHE A 14 23.47 -23.95 26.41
N ALA A 15 24.78 -24.05 26.16
CA ALA A 15 25.37 -23.82 24.85
C ALA A 15 24.82 -24.76 23.77
N THR A 16 24.60 -26.04 24.16
CA THR A 16 24.04 -27.03 23.25
C THR A 16 22.61 -26.66 22.84
N VAL A 17 21.74 -26.31 23.80
CA VAL A 17 20.34 -25.94 23.55
C VAL A 17 20.26 -24.66 22.74
N CYS A 18 21.08 -23.64 23.08
CA CYS A 18 21.10 -22.37 22.39
C CYS A 18 21.51 -22.51 20.91
N VAL A 19 22.57 -23.29 20.63
CA VAL A 19 23.02 -23.48 19.24
C VAL A 19 21.98 -24.25 18.42
N PHE A 20 21.34 -25.27 19.02
CA PHE A 20 20.29 -26.00 18.31
C PHE A 20 19.01 -25.20 18.06
N LEU A 21 18.60 -24.36 19.01
CA LEU A 21 17.45 -23.49 18.84
C LEU A 21 17.77 -22.32 17.90
N GLY A 22 18.91 -21.65 18.05
CA GLY A 22 19.32 -20.53 17.20
C GLY A 22 19.57 -20.89 15.74
N GLN A 23 19.78 -22.19 15.41
CA GLN A 23 19.85 -22.65 14.02
C GLN A 23 18.45 -22.83 13.37
N ARG A 24 17.39 -22.86 14.17
CA ARG A 24 16.01 -23.01 13.68
C ARG A 24 15.27 -21.70 13.54
N SER A 25 15.73 -20.65 14.22
CA SER A 25 15.11 -19.33 14.24
C SER A 25 16.19 -18.27 14.49
N ASP A 26 16.05 -17.13 13.82
CA ASP A 26 16.87 -15.92 14.05
C ASP A 26 16.31 -15.09 15.23
N ASP A 27 15.26 -15.57 15.93
CA ASP A 27 14.64 -14.85 17.02
C ASP A 27 15.44 -14.98 18.31
N PRO A 28 15.41 -13.96 19.20
CA PRO A 28 16.01 -14.03 20.51
C PRO A 28 15.40 -15.17 21.33
N LEU A 29 16.24 -15.87 22.08
CA LEU A 29 15.82 -16.98 22.92
C LEU A 29 15.28 -16.45 24.27
N VAL A 30 14.23 -17.05 24.77
CA VAL A 30 13.66 -16.73 26.09
C VAL A 30 14.40 -17.52 27.16
N PHE A 31 15.02 -16.83 28.11
CA PHE A 31 15.83 -17.49 29.13
C PHE A 31 15.07 -18.50 29.98
N SER A 32 13.82 -18.23 30.36
CA SER A 32 13.00 -19.13 31.14
C SER A 32 12.77 -20.50 30.49
N GLU A 33 12.67 -20.56 29.15
CA GLU A 33 12.45 -21.80 28.41
C GLU A 33 13.71 -22.70 28.42
N ILE A 34 14.90 -22.06 28.33
CA ILE A 34 16.17 -22.78 28.33
C ILE A 34 16.55 -23.19 29.75
N ARG A 35 16.29 -22.36 30.73
CA ARG A 35 16.50 -22.63 32.17
C ARG A 35 15.91 -23.97 32.59
N ASP A 36 14.67 -24.25 32.21
CA ASP A 36 13.99 -25.48 32.53
C ASP A 36 14.67 -26.75 31.89
N SER A 37 15.27 -26.54 30.70
CA SER A 37 16.02 -27.62 30.03
C SER A 37 17.36 -27.88 30.70
N VAL A 38 18.05 -26.85 31.17
CA VAL A 38 19.29 -26.95 31.92
C VAL A 38 19.03 -27.62 33.29
N LEU A 39 17.98 -27.16 34.01
CA LEU A 39 17.60 -27.74 35.30
C LEU A 39 17.31 -29.23 35.20
N ARG A 40 16.51 -29.66 34.22
CA ARG A 40 16.20 -31.10 34.02
C ARG A 40 17.42 -31.93 33.69
N SER A 41 18.40 -31.33 32.98
CA SER A 41 19.58 -32.12 32.55
C SER A 41 20.72 -32.13 33.57
N THR A 42 20.86 -31.09 34.39
CA THR A 42 22.03 -30.91 35.28
C THR A 42 21.66 -30.89 36.75
N GLY A 43 20.40 -30.67 37.08
CA GLY A 43 19.94 -30.43 38.47
C GLY A 43 20.31 -29.05 39.01
N TYR A 44 20.87 -28.15 38.16
CA TYR A 44 21.24 -26.76 38.53
C TYR A 44 20.24 -25.80 37.94
N GLU A 45 19.65 -24.97 38.80
CA GLU A 45 18.76 -23.89 38.38
C GLU A 45 19.59 -22.64 38.05
N MET A 46 19.75 -22.36 36.77
CA MET A 46 20.41 -21.13 36.29
C MET A 46 19.59 -19.91 36.66
N THR A 47 20.26 -18.90 37.17
CA THR A 47 19.66 -17.61 37.49
C THR A 47 19.92 -16.58 36.37
N GLU A 48 19.22 -15.46 36.43
CA GLU A 48 19.45 -14.32 35.52
C GLU A 48 20.85 -13.76 35.70
N ASP A 49 21.35 -13.74 36.93
CA ASP A 49 22.72 -13.34 37.24
C ASP A 49 23.74 -14.29 36.57
N ASP A 50 23.46 -15.61 36.52
CA ASP A 50 24.34 -16.53 35.83
C ASP A 50 24.41 -16.26 34.33
N LEU A 51 23.28 -15.81 33.69
CA LEU A 51 23.30 -15.39 32.29
C LEU A 51 24.12 -14.12 32.10
N ALA A 52 24.00 -13.13 33.00
CA ALA A 52 24.81 -11.92 32.97
C ALA A 52 26.32 -12.21 33.17
N ILE A 53 26.65 -13.16 34.04
CA ILE A 53 28.03 -13.65 34.22
C ILE A 53 28.56 -14.27 32.92
N LEU A 54 27.76 -15.08 32.23
CA LEU A 54 28.12 -15.68 30.93
C LEU A 54 28.37 -14.62 29.87
N CYS A 55 27.51 -13.57 29.82
CA CYS A 55 27.70 -12.44 28.93
C CYS A 55 29.01 -11.68 29.22
N GLY A 56 29.32 -11.46 30.51
CA GLY A 56 30.58 -10.81 30.93
C GLY A 56 31.82 -11.62 30.62
N LEU A 57 31.76 -12.95 30.78
CA LEU A 57 32.87 -13.84 30.49
C LEU A 57 33.15 -14.02 28.99
N LEU A 58 32.12 -14.13 28.20
CA LEU A 58 32.22 -14.37 26.76
C LEU A 58 32.21 -13.10 25.91
N GLY A 59 31.72 -12.00 26.47
CA GLY A 59 31.55 -10.73 25.77
C GLY A 59 30.19 -10.59 25.10
N SER A 60 29.66 -9.36 25.07
CA SER A 60 28.35 -9.02 24.47
C SER A 60 28.25 -9.31 22.95
N HIS A 61 29.39 -9.46 22.28
CA HIS A 61 29.43 -9.88 20.86
C HIS A 61 29.21 -11.38 20.66
N VAL A 62 29.23 -12.19 21.74
CA VAL A 62 28.95 -13.64 21.72
C VAL A 62 27.57 -13.93 22.33
N ILE A 63 27.26 -13.32 23.46
CA ILE A 63 25.95 -13.41 24.12
C ILE A 63 25.45 -11.99 24.37
N ASP A 64 24.35 -11.62 23.70
CA ASP A 64 23.64 -10.37 23.94
C ASP A 64 22.37 -10.65 24.77
N ILE A 65 22.17 -9.92 25.87
CA ILE A 65 21.04 -10.10 26.78
C ILE A 65 20.26 -8.80 26.92
N ARG A 66 18.92 -8.90 26.93
CA ARG A 66 18.02 -7.78 27.11
C ARG A 66 16.72 -8.19 27.80
N TRP A 67 16.07 -7.27 28.50
CA TRP A 67 14.72 -7.48 28.99
C TRP A 67 13.71 -7.42 27.87
N ASP A 68 12.70 -8.29 27.96
CA ASP A 68 11.50 -8.16 27.13
C ASP A 68 10.66 -6.98 27.67
N LEU A 69 10.18 -6.14 26.76
CA LEU A 69 9.35 -5.00 27.12
C LEU A 69 7.89 -5.39 27.42
N ASP A 70 7.48 -6.58 26.97
CA ASP A 70 6.12 -7.12 27.16
C ASP A 70 5.93 -7.90 28.46
N GLY A 71 6.93 -7.92 29.36
CA GLY A 71 6.85 -8.59 30.64
C GLY A 71 8.22 -8.85 31.28
N PRO A 72 8.28 -9.42 32.48
CA PRO A 72 9.54 -9.70 33.17
C PRO A 72 10.23 -10.92 32.58
N ARG A 73 10.54 -10.90 31.30
CA ARG A 73 11.25 -11.96 30.59
C ARG A 73 12.61 -11.48 30.15
N LEU A 74 13.61 -12.28 30.37
CA LEU A 74 14.97 -12.04 29.89
C LEU A 74 15.15 -12.75 28.55
N LEU A 75 15.44 -11.97 27.50
CA LEU A 75 15.73 -12.44 26.16
C LEU A 75 17.24 -12.45 25.94
N PHE A 76 17.75 -13.37 25.17
CA PHE A 76 19.15 -13.35 24.77
C PHE A 76 19.35 -13.95 23.37
N SER A 77 20.45 -13.60 22.74
CA SER A 77 20.88 -14.16 21.46
C SER A 77 22.33 -14.61 21.54
N VAL A 78 22.65 -15.71 20.89
CA VAL A 78 24.03 -16.24 20.80
C VAL A 78 24.52 -16.06 19.36
N HIS A 79 25.52 -15.20 19.17
CA HIS A 79 26.06 -14.88 17.86
C HIS A 79 27.11 -15.92 17.40
N ALA A 80 26.98 -16.36 16.16
CA ALA A 80 27.83 -17.41 15.58
C ALA A 80 29.26 -16.96 15.21
N GLU A 81 29.57 -15.66 15.26
CA GLU A 81 30.87 -15.10 14.91
C GLU A 81 31.75 -14.92 16.15
N MET A 82 32.59 -15.90 16.41
CA MET A 82 33.65 -15.77 17.41
C MET A 82 34.84 -14.97 16.88
N PRO A 83 35.44 -14.05 17.68
CA PRO A 83 36.71 -13.41 17.31
C PRO A 83 37.81 -14.49 17.14
N ARG A 84 38.42 -14.50 15.96
CA ARG A 84 39.55 -15.41 15.69
C ARG A 84 40.75 -14.94 16.50
N PRO A 85 41.46 -15.86 17.16
CA PRO A 85 42.75 -15.50 17.73
C PRO A 85 43.68 -15.00 16.62
N GLN A 86 44.36 -13.89 16.90
CA GLN A 86 45.28 -13.23 15.96
C GLN A 86 46.46 -14.12 15.59
N HIS A 87 46.30 -15.09 14.72
CA HIS A 87 47.43 -15.62 13.96
C HIS A 87 46.98 -16.25 12.63
N LYS A 88 47.41 -15.60 11.55
CA LYS A 88 47.48 -16.07 10.16
C LYS A 88 46.20 -16.17 9.34
N ALA A 89 45.93 -15.10 8.59
CA ALA A 89 45.03 -15.06 7.47
C ALA A 89 45.40 -16.07 6.37
N LYS A 90 44.50 -17.04 6.10
CA LYS A 90 44.33 -17.63 4.76
C LYS A 90 42.85 -17.63 4.43
N ARG A 91 42.51 -17.07 3.31
CA ARG A 91 41.17 -17.07 2.74
C ARG A 91 40.60 -18.49 2.72
N ALA A 92 39.51 -18.71 3.48
CA ALA A 92 38.74 -19.94 3.40
C ALA A 92 37.27 -19.56 3.17
N ARG A 93 36.66 -20.25 2.22
CA ARG A 93 35.26 -20.24 1.84
C ARG A 93 34.37 -20.37 3.06
N THR A 94 33.29 -19.52 3.13
CA THR A 94 32.23 -19.59 4.12
C THR A 94 31.43 -20.89 3.97
N SER A 95 31.89 -21.97 4.63
CA SER A 95 31.07 -23.12 4.88
C SER A 95 30.41 -22.91 6.25
N LYS A 96 29.09 -23.10 6.37
CA LYS A 96 28.40 -23.16 7.67
C LYS A 96 29.16 -24.09 8.60
N VAL A 97 29.62 -23.57 9.74
CA VAL A 97 30.32 -24.39 10.76
C VAL A 97 29.31 -25.40 11.27
N PRO A 98 29.63 -26.74 11.32
CA PRO A 98 28.73 -27.73 11.89
C PRO A 98 28.36 -27.37 13.34
N SER A 99 27.10 -27.55 13.72
CA SER A 99 26.57 -27.21 15.07
C SER A 99 27.43 -27.73 16.21
N VAL A 100 27.93 -28.95 16.09
CA VAL A 100 28.80 -29.60 17.10
C VAL A 100 30.09 -28.79 17.27
N LYS A 101 30.69 -28.27 16.19
CA LYS A 101 31.92 -27.50 16.27
C LYS A 101 31.69 -26.13 16.90
N LEU A 102 30.51 -25.53 16.70
CA LEU A 102 30.16 -24.28 17.33
C LEU A 102 29.97 -24.45 18.85
N VAL A 103 29.26 -25.51 19.28
CA VAL A 103 29.11 -25.84 20.70
C VAL A 103 30.48 -26.07 21.37
N THR A 104 31.36 -26.81 20.73
CA THR A 104 32.72 -27.06 21.26
C THR A 104 33.49 -25.73 21.40
N ASN A 105 33.47 -24.88 20.40
CA ASN A 105 34.16 -23.60 20.45
C ASN A 105 33.63 -22.67 21.56
N LEU A 106 32.31 -22.66 21.81
CA LEU A 106 31.71 -21.90 22.91
C LEU A 106 32.15 -22.42 24.27
N ILE A 107 32.17 -23.73 24.44
CA ILE A 107 32.60 -24.37 25.69
C ILE A 107 34.09 -24.12 25.94
N ASP A 108 34.93 -24.20 24.91
CA ASP A 108 36.38 -23.93 25.04
C ASP A 108 36.62 -22.47 25.41
N ALA A 109 35.92 -21.51 24.73
CA ALA A 109 36.03 -20.09 25.04
C ALA A 109 35.58 -19.75 26.47
N PHE A 110 34.49 -20.37 26.92
CA PHE A 110 34.03 -20.22 28.29
C PHE A 110 35.04 -20.77 29.31
N ASN A 111 35.60 -21.95 29.05
CA ASN A 111 36.59 -22.53 29.93
C ASN A 111 37.88 -21.70 30.01
N GLU A 112 38.37 -21.18 28.86
CA GLU A 112 39.51 -20.25 28.83
C GLU A 112 39.25 -18.98 29.64
N ALA A 113 38.06 -18.39 29.51
CA ALA A 113 37.67 -17.19 30.26
C ALA A 113 37.59 -17.46 31.76
N VAL A 114 37.06 -18.61 32.15
CA VAL A 114 37.00 -19.02 33.56
C VAL A 114 38.38 -19.32 34.14
N ASP A 115 39.26 -19.95 33.38
CA ASP A 115 40.61 -20.30 33.86
C ASP A 115 41.52 -19.07 34.04
N GLN A 116 41.14 -17.90 33.47
CA GLN A 116 41.81 -16.64 33.69
C GLN A 116 41.45 -15.95 35.01
N ILE A 117 40.43 -16.41 35.72
CA ILE A 117 39.99 -15.86 37.01
C ILE A 117 40.81 -16.49 38.12
N THR A 118 41.52 -15.66 38.92
CA THR A 118 42.32 -16.13 40.06
C THR A 118 41.45 -16.64 41.19
N HIS A 119 41.95 -17.67 41.91
CA HIS A 119 41.20 -18.39 42.91
C HIS A 119 40.70 -17.52 44.12
N ASP A 120 41.42 -16.45 44.45
CA ASP A 120 41.13 -15.62 45.63
C ASP A 120 40.07 -14.55 45.37
N GLU A 121 39.76 -14.22 44.10
CA GLU A 121 38.87 -13.15 43.70
C GLU A 121 37.55 -13.63 43.03
N ILE A 122 37.34 -14.94 42.97
CA ILE A 122 36.24 -15.54 42.18
C ILE A 122 34.86 -14.96 42.57
N GLY A 123 34.57 -14.82 43.86
CA GLY A 123 33.29 -14.30 44.34
C GLY A 123 33.03 -12.88 43.87
N ASP A 124 33.99 -12.00 44.14
CA ASP A 124 33.86 -10.56 43.81
C ASP A 124 33.83 -10.32 42.30
N VAL A 125 34.56 -11.11 41.51
CA VAL A 125 34.55 -11.02 40.05
C VAL A 125 33.21 -11.43 39.49
N LEU A 126 32.64 -12.55 39.95
CA LEU A 126 31.36 -13.06 39.46
C LEU A 126 30.21 -12.08 39.83
N ASP A 127 30.20 -11.57 41.04
CA ASP A 127 29.19 -10.61 41.48
C ASP A 127 29.31 -9.24 40.76
N ARG A 128 30.56 -8.86 40.38
CA ARG A 128 30.78 -7.70 39.53
C ARG A 128 30.25 -7.91 38.08
N LEU A 129 30.59 -9.05 37.48
CA LEU A 129 30.15 -9.38 36.13
C LEU A 129 28.62 -9.49 36.02
N ALA A 130 27.97 -10.06 37.07
CA ALA A 130 26.50 -10.09 37.13
C ALA A 130 25.91 -8.68 37.14
N ARG A 131 26.44 -7.77 37.93
CA ARG A 131 25.95 -6.40 38.05
C ARG A 131 26.22 -5.54 36.81
N GLU A 132 27.40 -5.69 36.19
CA GLU A 132 27.82 -4.87 35.06
C GLU A 132 27.15 -5.28 33.75
N ASN A 133 26.76 -6.54 33.60
CA ASN A 133 26.22 -7.10 32.36
C ASN A 133 24.71 -7.41 32.42
N MET A 134 24.04 -7.25 33.58
CA MET A 134 22.59 -7.33 33.64
C MET A 134 21.99 -6.10 32.97
N PRO A 135 21.18 -6.24 31.92
CA PRO A 135 20.51 -5.11 31.32
C PRO A 135 19.58 -4.45 32.34
N VAL A 136 19.57 -3.13 32.37
CA VAL A 136 18.64 -2.39 33.22
C VAL A 136 17.23 -2.69 32.73
N GLN A 137 16.40 -3.24 33.61
CA GLN A 137 14.98 -3.48 33.27
C GLN A 137 14.35 -2.12 33.00
N PRO A 138 13.84 -1.84 31.80
CA PRO A 138 13.18 -0.57 31.56
C PRO A 138 11.96 -0.50 32.46
N SER A 139 11.96 0.43 33.41
CA SER A 139 10.78 0.70 34.22
C SER A 139 9.75 1.37 33.30
N VAL A 140 8.76 0.63 32.84
CA VAL A 140 7.61 1.18 32.09
C VAL A 140 6.87 2.24 32.90
N ALA A 141 7.02 2.21 34.24
CA ALA A 141 6.47 3.22 35.13
C ALA A 141 7.12 4.62 35.05
N SER A 142 8.26 4.78 34.37
CA SER A 142 8.90 6.09 34.18
C SER A 142 8.47 6.83 32.89
N LEU A 143 7.66 6.20 32.05
CA LEU A 143 7.03 6.84 30.89
C LEU A 143 5.68 7.46 31.33
N VAL A 144 5.72 8.40 32.27
CA VAL A 144 4.54 9.14 32.71
C VAL A 144 4.21 10.21 31.69
N ASP A 145 2.89 10.42 31.47
CA ASP A 145 2.24 11.49 30.69
C ASP A 145 3.03 12.82 30.65
N HIS A 146 4.01 12.91 29.79
CA HIS A 146 4.67 14.16 29.45
C HIS A 146 4.40 14.44 27.97
N GLU A 147 3.72 15.55 27.70
CA GLU A 147 3.66 16.10 26.34
C GLU A 147 5.10 16.30 25.83
N GLN A 148 5.53 15.45 24.89
CA GLN A 148 6.85 15.55 24.28
C GLN A 148 6.75 16.32 22.96
N THR A 149 7.80 17.07 22.65
CA THR A 149 7.95 17.61 21.31
C THR A 149 8.35 16.48 20.32
N VAL A 150 8.07 16.68 19.02
CA VAL A 150 8.44 15.71 17.98
C VAL A 150 9.95 15.41 18.00
N ASP A 151 10.80 16.42 18.23
CA ASP A 151 12.26 16.23 18.28
C ASP A 151 12.69 15.41 19.51
N GLN A 152 12.05 15.62 20.65
CA GLN A 152 12.28 14.81 21.85
C GLN A 152 11.86 13.35 21.62
N PHE A 153 10.70 13.14 21.00
CA PHE A 153 10.24 11.80 20.62
C PHE A 153 11.22 11.10 19.69
N LEU A 154 11.69 11.77 18.63
CA LEU A 154 12.66 11.18 17.69
C LEU A 154 13.99 10.84 18.39
N THR A 155 14.47 11.71 19.26
CA THR A 155 15.69 11.48 20.05
C THR A 155 15.53 10.27 20.98
N SER A 156 14.38 10.18 21.65
CA SER A 156 14.08 9.05 22.51
C SER A 156 13.94 7.74 21.71
N LEU A 157 13.34 7.81 20.51
CA LEU A 157 13.23 6.65 19.63
C LEU A 157 14.61 6.14 19.14
N GLN A 158 15.57 7.04 18.92
CA GLN A 158 16.95 6.68 18.57
C GLN A 158 17.71 6.03 19.72
N THR A 159 17.43 6.43 20.95
CA THR A 159 18.11 5.95 22.15
C THR A 159 17.39 4.78 22.83
N ALA A 160 16.11 4.58 22.53
CA ALA A 160 15.30 3.53 23.12
C ALA A 160 15.65 2.16 22.52
N SER A 161 15.59 1.15 23.38
CA SER A 161 15.80 -0.24 22.97
C SER A 161 14.52 -0.85 22.40
N PHE A 162 14.01 -0.29 21.30
CA PHE A 162 12.81 -0.81 20.61
C PHE A 162 13.10 -2.00 19.68
N GLY A 163 14.29 -2.58 19.75
CA GLY A 163 14.68 -3.68 18.86
C GLY A 163 15.05 -3.24 17.43
N GLY A 164 14.63 -2.04 17.04
CA GLY A 164 14.94 -1.48 15.72
C GLY A 164 16.28 -0.74 15.69
N ARG A 165 16.80 -0.51 14.49
CA ARG A 165 18.04 0.21 14.25
C ARG A 165 17.75 1.42 13.36
N VAL A 166 18.13 2.62 13.81
CA VAL A 166 18.08 3.82 12.96
C VAL A 166 19.22 3.78 11.96
N VAL A 167 18.88 3.84 10.67
CA VAL A 167 19.86 3.99 9.60
C VAL A 167 20.12 5.47 9.42
N THR A 168 21.22 5.95 9.98
CA THR A 168 21.56 7.40 10.08
C THR A 168 21.68 8.05 8.70
N GLU A 169 22.17 7.34 7.71
CA GLU A 169 22.30 7.85 6.34
C GLU A 169 20.95 8.15 5.66
N ALA A 170 19.89 7.51 6.08
CA ALA A 170 18.53 7.74 5.59
C ALA A 170 17.73 8.75 6.42
N THR A 171 18.30 9.30 7.48
CA THR A 171 17.64 10.37 8.25
C THR A 171 17.84 11.68 7.53
N ARG A 172 16.73 12.29 7.07
CA ARG A 172 16.75 13.61 6.39
C ARG A 172 15.91 14.61 7.17
N HIS A 173 16.48 15.79 7.35
CA HIS A 173 15.78 16.93 7.94
C HIS A 173 15.53 17.97 6.84
N PHE A 174 14.27 18.35 6.70
CA PHE A 174 13.82 19.39 5.81
C PHE A 174 13.54 20.64 6.63
N ALA A 175 14.25 21.73 6.34
CA ALA A 175 14.04 22.98 7.02
C ALA A 175 12.63 23.53 6.78
N ALA A 176 12.17 24.34 7.72
CA ALA A 176 10.94 25.12 7.54
C ALA A 176 11.10 26.06 6.34
N VAL A 177 10.00 26.28 5.65
CA VAL A 177 9.92 27.20 4.50
C VAL A 177 8.81 28.19 4.77
N ASP A 178 9.11 29.49 4.65
CA ASP A 178 8.14 30.55 4.85
C ASP A 178 7.20 30.67 3.63
N ALA A 179 5.99 31.17 3.90
CA ALA A 179 5.00 31.44 2.85
C ALA A 179 5.46 32.57 1.93
N GLN A 180 5.30 32.39 0.63
CA GLN A 180 5.44 33.45 -0.36
C GLN A 180 4.05 33.87 -0.82
N TYR A 181 3.73 35.14 -0.66
CA TYR A 181 2.44 35.71 -0.97
C TYR A 181 2.52 36.60 -2.21
N GLU A 182 1.46 36.57 -3.01
CA GLU A 182 1.29 37.41 -4.19
C GLU A 182 -0.18 37.85 -4.32
N ASP A 183 -0.41 39.03 -4.88
CA ASP A 183 -1.75 39.51 -5.14
C ASP A 183 -2.16 39.13 -6.58
N THR A 184 -3.45 38.86 -6.79
CA THR A 184 -3.99 38.54 -8.11
C THR A 184 -3.98 39.80 -9.02
N GLN A 185 -3.75 39.59 -10.30
CA GLN A 185 -3.90 40.66 -11.33
C GLN A 185 -5.36 41.11 -11.49
N HIS A 186 -6.27 40.17 -11.30
CA HIS A 186 -7.70 40.42 -11.28
C HIS A 186 -8.20 40.82 -9.89
N THR A 187 -9.09 41.81 -9.85
CA THR A 187 -9.74 42.19 -8.59
C THR A 187 -10.73 41.12 -8.18
N VAL A 188 -10.52 40.52 -7.03
CA VAL A 188 -11.45 39.59 -6.37
C VAL A 188 -12.40 40.43 -5.50
N ASP A 189 -13.70 40.14 -5.56
CA ASP A 189 -14.74 40.83 -4.82
C ASP A 189 -14.50 40.84 -3.31
N ASP A 190 -14.71 41.99 -2.66
CA ASP A 190 -14.49 42.14 -1.22
C ASP A 190 -15.35 41.22 -0.36
N ALA A 191 -16.53 40.82 -0.83
CA ALA A 191 -17.38 39.87 -0.14
C ALA A 191 -16.75 38.49 -0.08
N ILE A 192 -16.00 38.07 -1.13
CA ILE A 192 -15.24 36.81 -1.15
C ILE A 192 -14.10 36.88 -0.14
N TRP A 193 -13.34 37.96 -0.10
CA TRP A 193 -12.27 38.16 0.88
C TRP A 193 -12.77 38.12 2.31
N THR A 194 -13.91 38.79 2.58
CA THR A 194 -14.54 38.77 3.90
C THR A 194 -14.91 37.37 4.31
N ALA A 195 -15.58 36.62 3.46
CA ALA A 195 -15.96 35.22 3.71
C ALA A 195 -14.76 34.28 3.93
N LEU A 196 -13.70 34.42 3.12
CA LEU A 196 -12.47 33.64 3.28
C LEU A 196 -11.73 33.94 4.62
N LYS A 197 -11.73 35.23 5.01
CA LYS A 197 -11.14 35.65 6.29
C LYS A 197 -11.92 35.11 7.48
N GLU A 198 -13.24 35.15 7.44
CA GLU A 198 -14.11 34.67 8.53
C GLU A 198 -14.07 33.14 8.67
N GLN A 199 -14.18 32.42 7.55
CA GLN A 199 -14.30 30.96 7.57
C GLN A 199 -12.96 30.22 7.62
N ARG A 200 -11.89 30.81 7.09
CA ARG A 200 -10.58 30.12 6.92
C ARG A 200 -9.38 30.92 7.38
N GLN A 201 -9.58 32.13 7.89
CA GLN A 201 -8.49 33.04 8.28
C GLN A 201 -7.51 33.35 7.13
N ILE A 202 -8.01 33.29 5.89
CA ILE A 202 -7.23 33.62 4.69
C ILE A 202 -7.39 35.11 4.41
N SER A 203 -6.29 35.87 4.52
CA SER A 203 -6.25 37.31 4.20
C SER A 203 -5.34 37.63 3.02
N ARG A 204 -4.49 36.68 2.58
CA ARG A 204 -3.59 36.80 1.44
C ARG A 204 -3.47 35.46 0.73
N LEU A 205 -3.20 35.48 -0.56
CA LEU A 205 -2.97 34.28 -1.36
C LEU A 205 -1.48 33.94 -1.41
N TYR A 206 -1.18 32.65 -1.41
CA TYR A 206 0.15 32.21 -1.79
C TYR A 206 0.38 32.48 -3.29
N ALA A 207 1.63 32.70 -3.70
CA ALA A 207 1.96 33.05 -5.07
C ALA A 207 1.41 32.05 -6.10
N HIS A 208 1.51 30.75 -5.86
CA HIS A 208 0.92 29.73 -6.74
C HIS A 208 -0.61 29.79 -6.81
N GLN A 209 -1.29 30.21 -5.73
CA GLN A 209 -2.74 30.39 -5.73
C GLN A 209 -3.14 31.60 -6.57
N ALA A 210 -2.48 32.74 -6.37
CA ALA A 210 -2.73 33.96 -7.12
C ALA A 210 -2.51 33.73 -8.62
N GLN A 211 -1.39 33.14 -9.00
CA GLN A 211 -1.04 32.81 -10.38
C GLN A 211 -2.08 31.88 -11.04
N ALA A 212 -2.49 30.82 -10.36
CA ALA A 212 -3.49 29.89 -10.89
C ALA A 212 -4.86 30.53 -11.04
N ILE A 213 -5.30 31.36 -10.08
CA ILE A 213 -6.56 32.10 -10.12
C ILE A 213 -6.57 33.07 -11.32
N ASP A 214 -5.47 33.79 -11.55
CA ASP A 214 -5.35 34.69 -12.69
C ASP A 214 -5.45 33.95 -14.03
N HIS A 215 -4.86 32.78 -14.17
CA HIS A 215 -5.04 31.97 -15.38
C HIS A 215 -6.50 31.58 -15.60
N VAL A 216 -7.24 31.15 -14.58
CA VAL A 216 -8.63 30.77 -14.69
C VAL A 216 -9.51 31.96 -15.02
N LEU A 217 -9.33 33.10 -14.34
CA LEU A 217 -10.10 34.35 -14.61
C LEU A 217 -9.78 34.92 -16.00
N ASN A 218 -8.61 34.64 -16.56
CA ASN A 218 -8.26 34.95 -17.96
C ASN A 218 -8.83 33.95 -18.99
N GLY A 219 -9.68 33.01 -18.57
CA GLY A 219 -10.28 32.00 -19.46
C GLY A 219 -9.31 30.91 -19.92
N ARG A 220 -8.24 30.63 -19.16
CA ARG A 220 -7.26 29.59 -19.45
C ARG A 220 -7.40 28.43 -18.49
N SER A 221 -7.40 27.21 -19.02
CA SER A 221 -7.32 26.01 -18.19
C SER A 221 -5.95 25.92 -17.50
N VAL A 222 -5.92 25.39 -16.28
CA VAL A 222 -4.72 25.34 -15.44
C VAL A 222 -4.54 23.97 -14.81
N VAL A 223 -3.29 23.53 -14.70
CA VAL A 223 -2.90 22.39 -13.87
C VAL A 223 -1.93 22.84 -12.78
N VAL A 224 -2.30 22.59 -11.54
CA VAL A 224 -1.50 22.94 -10.37
C VAL A 224 -0.89 21.66 -9.78
N SER A 225 0.44 21.61 -9.73
CA SER A 225 1.19 20.47 -9.25
C SER A 225 2.04 20.88 -8.03
N THR A 226 1.43 20.87 -6.85
CA THR A 226 2.06 21.27 -5.58
C THR A 226 1.81 20.21 -4.53
N ARG A 227 2.55 20.25 -3.40
CA ARG A 227 2.38 19.30 -2.29
C ARG A 227 0.94 19.20 -1.81
N THR A 228 0.65 18.12 -1.07
CA THR A 228 -0.56 18.08 -0.23
C THR A 228 -0.55 19.20 0.80
N ALA A 229 -1.74 19.68 1.18
CA ALA A 229 -1.92 20.77 2.15
C ALA A 229 -1.35 22.15 1.73
N SER A 230 -1.07 22.39 0.43
CA SER A 230 -0.64 23.69 -0.08
C SER A 230 -1.81 24.68 -0.33
N GLY A 231 -3.03 24.34 0.07
CA GLY A 231 -4.21 25.21 -0.09
C GLY A 231 -4.80 25.21 -1.50
N LYS A 232 -4.66 24.12 -2.27
CA LYS A 232 -5.17 24.01 -3.65
C LYS A 232 -6.66 24.30 -3.83
N SER A 233 -7.49 24.03 -2.81
CA SER A 233 -8.94 24.26 -2.88
C SER A 233 -9.30 25.72 -3.15
N THR A 234 -8.55 26.67 -2.61
CA THR A 234 -8.77 28.11 -2.80
C THR A 234 -8.67 28.51 -4.27
N ILE A 235 -7.84 27.81 -5.06
CA ILE A 235 -7.58 28.06 -6.48
C ILE A 235 -8.84 27.95 -7.33
N TYR A 236 -9.71 27.00 -7.03
CA TYR A 236 -10.98 26.86 -7.78
C TYR A 236 -12.16 27.50 -7.05
N GLN A 237 -12.11 27.65 -5.72
CA GLN A 237 -13.20 28.27 -4.96
C GLN A 237 -13.37 29.73 -5.29
N ILE A 238 -12.30 30.53 -5.37
CA ILE A 238 -12.37 31.95 -5.73
C ILE A 238 -12.96 32.18 -7.13
N PRO A 239 -12.46 31.52 -8.20
CA PRO A 239 -13.08 31.68 -9.53
C PRO A 239 -14.55 31.27 -9.60
N ILE A 240 -14.94 30.18 -8.89
CA ILE A 240 -16.35 29.75 -8.82
C ILE A 240 -17.21 30.88 -8.23
N LEU A 241 -16.82 31.38 -7.05
CA LEU A 241 -17.56 32.42 -6.35
C LEU A 241 -17.60 33.74 -7.14
N GLN A 242 -16.47 34.14 -7.70
CA GLN A 242 -16.36 35.36 -8.56
C GLN A 242 -17.25 35.24 -9.79
N THR A 243 -17.25 34.06 -10.46
CA THR A 243 -18.11 33.86 -11.63
C THR A 243 -19.59 33.91 -11.26
N LEU A 244 -20.00 33.29 -10.13
CA LEU A 244 -21.40 33.31 -9.66
C LEU A 244 -21.90 34.71 -9.30
N LEU A 245 -21.04 35.59 -8.81
CA LEU A 245 -21.39 37.00 -8.55
C LEU A 245 -21.68 37.74 -9.86
N HIS A 246 -21.03 37.39 -10.99
CA HIS A 246 -21.22 38.01 -12.29
C HIS A 246 -22.30 37.35 -13.15
N ASP A 247 -22.33 35.98 -13.13
CA ASP A 247 -23.37 35.22 -13.83
C ASP A 247 -24.02 34.19 -12.89
N PRO A 248 -25.18 34.51 -12.31
CA PRO A 248 -25.92 33.63 -11.41
C PRO A 248 -26.39 32.31 -12.04
N ARG A 249 -26.33 32.14 -13.35
CA ARG A 249 -26.71 30.92 -14.07
C ARG A 249 -25.52 29.99 -14.30
N ALA A 250 -24.30 30.46 -14.08
CA ALA A 250 -23.11 29.62 -14.26
C ALA A 250 -23.17 28.36 -13.40
N THR A 251 -22.78 27.23 -13.98
CA THR A 251 -22.72 25.93 -13.30
C THR A 251 -21.30 25.39 -13.27
N PHE A 252 -21.05 24.57 -12.28
CA PHE A 252 -19.70 24.02 -11.99
C PHE A 252 -19.78 22.56 -11.66
N LEU A 253 -18.87 21.77 -12.23
CA LEU A 253 -18.74 20.34 -11.97
C LEU A 253 -17.39 20.06 -11.30
N LEU A 254 -17.43 19.47 -10.13
CA LEU A 254 -16.22 19.11 -9.39
C LEU A 254 -16.11 17.59 -9.30
N LEU A 255 -15.03 17.04 -9.84
CA LEU A 255 -14.77 15.61 -9.87
C LEU A 255 -13.72 15.23 -8.82
N PHE A 256 -14.10 14.36 -7.91
CA PHE A 256 -13.25 13.82 -6.85
C PHE A 256 -13.10 12.31 -6.98
N PRO A 257 -11.92 11.73 -6.61
CA PRO A 257 -11.73 10.29 -6.64
C PRO A 257 -12.52 9.55 -5.55
N THR A 258 -12.85 10.22 -4.45
CA THR A 258 -13.55 9.62 -3.30
C THR A 258 -14.77 10.46 -2.89
N LYS A 259 -15.77 9.77 -2.31
CA LYS A 259 -17.00 10.44 -1.80
C LYS A 259 -16.70 11.34 -0.59
N ALA A 260 -15.82 10.88 0.31
CA ALA A 260 -15.47 11.64 1.51
C ALA A 260 -14.87 13.01 1.17
N LEU A 261 -13.96 13.05 0.18
CA LEU A 261 -13.35 14.30 -0.28
C LEU A 261 -14.40 15.25 -0.91
N ALA A 262 -15.33 14.71 -1.70
CA ALA A 262 -16.42 15.50 -2.27
C ALA A 262 -17.32 16.12 -1.17
N GLN A 263 -17.62 15.36 -0.11
CA GLN A 263 -18.43 15.85 1.01
C GLN A 263 -17.72 16.94 1.81
N ASP A 264 -16.45 16.75 2.12
CA ASP A 264 -15.60 17.73 2.81
C ASP A 264 -15.57 19.07 2.03
N GLN A 265 -15.27 19.01 0.72
CA GLN A 265 -15.22 20.19 -0.12
C GLN A 265 -16.60 20.86 -0.32
N ALA A 266 -17.68 20.08 -0.33
CA ALA A 266 -19.04 20.63 -0.37
C ALA A 266 -19.37 21.38 0.92
N GLN A 267 -19.03 20.84 2.08
CA GLN A 267 -19.22 21.52 3.37
C GLN A 267 -18.45 22.83 3.42
N SER A 268 -17.20 22.79 2.98
CA SER A 268 -16.33 23.96 2.90
C SER A 268 -16.91 25.06 2.00
N LEU A 269 -17.38 24.72 0.78
CA LEU A 269 -18.01 25.68 -0.13
C LEU A 269 -19.30 26.28 0.44
N ARG A 270 -20.16 25.44 1.06
CA ARG A 270 -21.40 25.91 1.71
C ARG A 270 -21.10 26.92 2.82
N ALA A 271 -20.08 26.65 3.64
CA ALA A 271 -19.66 27.56 4.71
C ALA A 271 -19.23 28.92 4.16
N ILE A 272 -18.45 28.97 3.08
CA ILE A 272 -18.03 30.23 2.45
C ILE A 272 -19.23 30.96 1.81
N ILE A 273 -20.08 30.25 1.06
CA ILE A 273 -21.26 30.84 0.38
C ILE A 273 -22.25 31.42 1.40
N SER A 274 -22.43 30.78 2.56
CA SER A 274 -23.33 31.27 3.61
C SER A 274 -22.94 32.67 4.16
N CYS A 275 -21.66 33.03 4.05
CA CYS A 275 -21.16 34.35 4.45
C CYS A 275 -21.32 35.43 3.36
N ILE A 276 -21.74 35.06 2.15
CA ILE A 276 -21.90 35.99 1.02
C ILE A 276 -23.40 36.15 0.68
N PRO A 277 -24.08 37.19 1.17
CA PRO A 277 -25.54 37.36 0.96
C PRO A 277 -25.96 37.34 -0.52
N ALA A 278 -25.14 37.88 -1.40
CA ALA A 278 -25.39 37.89 -2.84
C ALA A 278 -25.40 36.50 -3.48
N LEU A 279 -24.85 35.49 -2.81
CA LEU A 279 -24.75 34.08 -3.28
C LEU A 279 -25.70 33.11 -2.55
N HIS A 280 -26.65 33.59 -1.75
CA HIS A 280 -27.60 32.73 -1.05
C HIS A 280 -28.48 31.89 -1.99
N PHE A 281 -28.58 32.22 -3.26
CA PHE A 281 -29.25 31.43 -4.29
C PHE A 281 -28.39 30.21 -4.73
N ALA A 282 -27.09 30.29 -4.56
CA ALA A 282 -26.16 29.26 -5.08
C ALA A 282 -26.25 27.96 -4.28
N THR A 283 -26.69 26.91 -4.94
CA THR A 283 -26.85 25.61 -4.34
C THR A 283 -25.64 24.72 -4.58
N VAL A 284 -25.08 24.15 -3.50
CA VAL A 284 -23.96 23.22 -3.52
C VAL A 284 -24.46 21.82 -3.19
N CYS A 285 -24.40 20.92 -4.15
CA CYS A 285 -24.91 19.56 -4.01
C CYS A 285 -23.84 18.51 -4.23
N THR A 286 -23.87 17.46 -3.42
CA THR A 286 -23.11 16.23 -3.67
C THR A 286 -24.02 15.22 -4.35
N LEU A 287 -23.56 14.63 -5.44
CA LEU A 287 -24.26 13.57 -6.15
C LEU A 287 -23.38 12.31 -6.14
N ASP A 288 -23.85 11.27 -5.47
CA ASP A 288 -23.13 10.01 -5.41
C ASP A 288 -24.06 8.80 -5.67
N GLY A 289 -23.45 7.59 -5.76
CA GLY A 289 -24.20 6.38 -6.08
C GLY A 289 -25.09 5.85 -4.95
N ASP A 290 -24.93 6.37 -3.71
CA ASP A 290 -25.69 5.91 -2.53
C ASP A 290 -26.99 6.70 -2.35
N ASP A 291 -27.13 7.81 -3.05
CA ASP A 291 -28.37 8.58 -3.03
C ASP A 291 -29.45 7.91 -3.91
N HIS A 292 -30.34 7.16 -3.28
CA HIS A 292 -31.45 6.47 -3.93
C HIS A 292 -32.75 7.28 -3.92
N ASN A 293 -32.77 8.49 -3.32
CA ASN A 293 -33.94 9.32 -3.26
C ASN A 293 -34.18 10.06 -4.59
N ALA A 294 -35.15 9.58 -5.35
CA ALA A 294 -35.51 10.15 -6.66
C ALA A 294 -35.95 11.64 -6.58
N THR A 295 -36.59 12.03 -5.48
CA THR A 295 -37.03 13.42 -5.25
C THR A 295 -35.82 14.32 -5.00
N HIS A 296 -34.86 13.86 -4.19
CA HIS A 296 -33.64 14.59 -3.93
C HIS A 296 -32.79 14.77 -5.20
N ARG A 297 -32.62 13.68 -5.97
CA ARG A 297 -31.92 13.74 -7.28
C ARG A 297 -32.59 14.69 -8.26
N ARG A 298 -33.92 14.77 -8.25
CA ARG A 298 -34.64 15.72 -9.06
C ARG A 298 -34.39 17.18 -8.63
N ALA A 299 -34.44 17.42 -7.32
CA ALA A 299 -34.16 18.75 -6.77
C ALA A 299 -32.74 19.22 -7.12
N ILE A 300 -31.73 18.33 -6.98
CA ILE A 300 -30.33 18.62 -7.38
C ILE A 300 -30.28 19.02 -8.85
N ARG A 301 -30.86 18.24 -9.73
CA ARG A 301 -30.84 18.46 -11.17
C ARG A 301 -31.49 19.80 -11.57
N ASP A 302 -32.57 20.14 -10.88
CA ASP A 302 -33.39 21.31 -11.25
C ASP A 302 -32.84 22.62 -10.64
N SER A 303 -31.97 22.57 -9.62
CA SER A 303 -31.51 23.77 -8.89
C SER A 303 -30.01 23.86 -8.61
N ALA A 304 -29.19 22.84 -8.86
CA ALA A 304 -27.80 22.87 -8.47
C ALA A 304 -26.96 23.77 -9.38
N CYS A 305 -26.27 24.74 -8.78
CA CYS A 305 -25.25 25.53 -9.44
C CYS A 305 -23.88 24.83 -9.39
N ILE A 306 -23.57 24.20 -8.27
CA ILE A 306 -22.30 23.52 -8.03
C ILE A 306 -22.58 22.05 -7.69
N VAL A 307 -22.11 21.15 -8.55
CA VAL A 307 -22.26 19.70 -8.37
C VAL A 307 -20.91 19.08 -8.09
N LEU A 308 -20.77 18.46 -6.91
CA LEU A 308 -19.59 17.65 -6.53
C LEU A 308 -19.94 16.18 -6.71
N THR A 309 -19.14 15.46 -7.47
CA THR A 309 -19.40 14.05 -7.79
C THR A 309 -18.12 13.29 -8.06
N ASN A 310 -18.24 12.03 -8.47
CA ASN A 310 -17.14 11.19 -8.92
C ASN A 310 -17.34 10.74 -10.37
N PRO A 311 -16.29 10.26 -11.05
CA PRO A 311 -16.40 9.79 -12.42
C PRO A 311 -17.42 8.64 -12.61
N ASP A 312 -17.62 7.81 -11.60
CA ASP A 312 -18.60 6.70 -11.65
C ASP A 312 -20.03 7.23 -11.80
N THR A 313 -20.40 8.20 -10.99
CA THR A 313 -21.74 8.80 -11.03
C THR A 313 -21.97 9.64 -12.28
N LEU A 314 -20.94 10.39 -12.72
CA LEU A 314 -20.98 11.10 -13.99
C LEU A 314 -21.26 10.12 -15.15
N HIS A 315 -20.55 8.97 -15.19
CA HIS A 315 -20.68 7.94 -16.19
C HIS A 315 -22.05 7.24 -16.18
N THR A 316 -22.54 6.86 -14.99
CA THR A 316 -23.74 6.01 -14.89
C THR A 316 -25.04 6.76 -14.73
N SER A 317 -25.01 8.02 -14.29
CA SER A 317 -26.21 8.79 -13.95
C SER A 317 -26.37 10.07 -14.77
N MET A 318 -25.37 10.95 -14.83
CA MET A 318 -25.52 12.28 -15.46
C MET A 318 -25.51 12.20 -16.99
N LEU A 319 -24.48 11.58 -17.59
CA LEU A 319 -24.35 11.50 -19.04
C LEU A 319 -25.46 10.70 -19.73
N PRO A 320 -25.90 9.52 -19.23
CA PRO A 320 -27.02 8.79 -19.84
C PRO A 320 -28.36 9.51 -19.79
N THR A 321 -28.50 10.49 -18.92
CA THR A 321 -29.72 11.32 -18.78
C THR A 321 -29.45 12.79 -19.03
N HIS A 322 -28.50 13.08 -19.94
CA HIS A 322 -28.03 14.42 -20.25
C HIS A 322 -29.18 15.37 -20.67
N ASP A 323 -30.22 14.86 -21.31
CA ASP A 323 -31.43 15.59 -21.65
C ASP A 323 -32.09 16.25 -20.43
N LYS A 324 -32.10 15.53 -19.30
CA LYS A 324 -32.62 16.05 -18.04
C LYS A 324 -31.69 17.05 -17.36
N TRP A 325 -30.41 17.05 -17.71
CA TRP A 325 -29.38 17.95 -17.21
C TRP A 325 -29.09 19.11 -18.17
N HIS A 326 -29.94 19.34 -19.19
CA HIS A 326 -29.67 20.30 -20.24
C HIS A 326 -29.36 21.71 -19.71
N ALA A 327 -30.11 22.20 -18.73
CA ALA A 327 -29.89 23.53 -18.12
C ALA A 327 -28.51 23.60 -17.43
N PHE A 328 -28.07 22.53 -16.81
CA PHE A 328 -26.73 22.43 -16.19
C PHE A 328 -25.63 22.46 -17.25
N TRP A 329 -25.74 21.61 -18.28
CA TRP A 329 -24.71 21.51 -19.32
C TRP A 329 -24.58 22.79 -20.15
N SER A 330 -25.68 23.48 -20.43
CA SER A 330 -25.64 24.70 -21.25
C SER A 330 -24.99 25.89 -20.55
N HIS A 331 -24.85 25.87 -19.25
CA HIS A 331 -24.20 26.90 -18.45
C HIS A 331 -22.93 26.41 -17.74
N LEU A 332 -22.42 25.25 -18.11
CA LEU A 332 -21.23 24.67 -17.49
C LEU A 332 -19.98 25.50 -17.84
N HIS A 333 -19.43 26.17 -16.83
CA HIS A 333 -18.34 27.13 -17.00
C HIS A 333 -16.98 26.48 -16.71
N ILE A 334 -16.87 25.79 -15.57
CA ILE A 334 -15.60 25.18 -15.13
C ILE A 334 -15.83 23.73 -14.68
N VAL A 335 -14.90 22.85 -15.06
CA VAL A 335 -14.79 21.50 -14.51
C VAL A 335 -13.51 21.41 -13.70
N ILE A 336 -13.64 21.02 -12.45
CA ILE A 336 -12.53 20.83 -11.53
C ILE A 336 -12.21 19.33 -11.46
N LEU A 337 -10.92 18.97 -11.59
CA LEU A 337 -10.42 17.63 -11.34
C LEU A 337 -9.45 17.69 -10.17
N ASP A 338 -9.92 17.24 -9.01
CA ASP A 338 -9.03 17.17 -7.86
C ASP A 338 -8.33 15.82 -7.80
N GLU A 339 -7.13 15.79 -7.21
CA GLU A 339 -6.23 14.63 -7.16
C GLU A 339 -5.98 14.02 -8.56
N LEU A 340 -5.63 14.87 -9.53
CA LEU A 340 -5.42 14.49 -10.95
C LEU A 340 -4.56 13.23 -11.11
N HIS A 341 -3.55 13.07 -10.27
CA HIS A 341 -2.61 11.95 -10.29
C HIS A 341 -3.27 10.58 -10.03
N VAL A 342 -4.51 10.53 -9.53
CA VAL A 342 -5.28 9.28 -9.34
C VAL A 342 -5.83 8.76 -10.67
N TYR A 343 -6.10 9.65 -11.62
CA TYR A 343 -6.70 9.32 -12.91
C TYR A 343 -5.64 8.85 -13.91
N GLN A 344 -5.04 7.69 -13.64
CA GLN A 344 -3.97 7.10 -14.43
C GLN A 344 -4.36 5.75 -15.00
N LYS A 345 -3.58 5.25 -15.94
CA LYS A 345 -3.69 3.90 -16.51
C LYS A 345 -5.08 3.66 -17.10
N GLN A 346 -5.65 2.48 -16.85
CA GLN A 346 -6.96 2.10 -17.32
C GLN A 346 -8.07 2.99 -16.74
N PHE A 347 -8.02 3.30 -15.45
CA PHE A 347 -9.00 4.21 -14.85
C PHE A 347 -8.91 5.61 -15.45
N GLY A 348 -7.69 6.10 -15.70
CA GLY A 348 -7.48 7.35 -16.43
C GLY A 348 -8.06 7.32 -17.85
N GLN A 349 -7.95 6.19 -18.57
CA GLN A 349 -8.55 6.04 -19.89
C GLN A 349 -10.08 6.11 -19.83
N HIS A 350 -10.71 5.43 -18.88
CA HIS A 350 -12.15 5.53 -18.69
C HIS A 350 -12.58 6.99 -18.41
N VAL A 351 -11.88 7.67 -17.49
CA VAL A 351 -12.18 9.07 -17.15
C VAL A 351 -11.96 10.00 -18.34
N SER A 352 -10.89 9.80 -19.13
CA SER A 352 -10.64 10.54 -20.36
C SER A 352 -11.80 10.41 -21.36
N HIS A 353 -12.31 9.18 -21.56
CA HIS A 353 -13.44 8.98 -22.44
C HIS A 353 -14.77 9.53 -21.88
N ILE A 354 -14.95 9.53 -20.55
CA ILE A 354 -16.10 10.17 -19.88
C ILE A 354 -16.05 11.68 -20.12
N ILE A 355 -14.89 12.30 -19.95
CA ILE A 355 -14.71 13.74 -20.22
C ILE A 355 -14.93 14.04 -21.70
N ALA A 356 -14.39 13.23 -22.62
CA ALA A 356 -14.63 13.39 -24.05
C ALA A 356 -16.12 13.33 -24.42
N ARG A 357 -16.90 12.42 -23.77
CA ARG A 357 -18.36 12.33 -23.94
C ARG A 357 -19.07 13.57 -23.40
N MET A 358 -18.67 14.05 -22.21
CA MET A 358 -19.19 15.29 -21.61
C MET A 358 -18.95 16.50 -22.53
N GLN A 359 -17.78 16.58 -23.17
CA GLN A 359 -17.42 17.68 -24.08
C GLN A 359 -18.27 17.71 -25.36
N ARG A 360 -19.14 16.73 -25.63
CA ARG A 360 -20.17 16.80 -26.68
C ARG A 360 -21.35 17.69 -26.28
N PHE A 361 -21.53 17.97 -25.00
CA PHE A 361 -22.62 18.75 -24.44
C PHE A 361 -22.18 20.14 -23.97
N ALA A 362 -20.92 20.30 -23.54
CA ALA A 362 -20.37 21.55 -22.99
C ALA A 362 -18.87 21.67 -23.26
N GLN A 363 -18.37 22.90 -23.36
CA GLN A 363 -16.96 23.20 -23.56
C GLN A 363 -16.44 24.04 -22.38
N PRO A 364 -16.29 23.46 -21.18
CA PRO A 364 -15.87 24.18 -20.00
C PRO A 364 -14.36 24.43 -19.98
N LEU A 365 -13.92 25.37 -19.11
CA LEU A 365 -12.54 25.42 -18.65
C LEU A 365 -12.24 24.25 -17.69
N PHE A 366 -10.98 23.85 -17.65
CA PHE A 366 -10.52 22.80 -16.73
C PHE A 366 -9.55 23.35 -15.71
N VAL A 367 -9.80 23.06 -14.44
CA VAL A 367 -8.88 23.34 -13.34
C VAL A 367 -8.50 21.98 -12.71
N ALA A 368 -7.25 21.60 -12.83
CA ALA A 368 -6.76 20.35 -12.26
C ALA A 368 -5.80 20.60 -11.11
N CYS A 369 -6.06 19.93 -9.99
CA CYS A 369 -5.18 19.94 -8.83
C CYS A 369 -4.52 18.58 -8.68
N SER A 370 -3.20 18.54 -8.51
CA SER A 370 -2.43 17.30 -8.37
C SER A 370 -1.42 17.42 -7.23
N ALA A 371 -1.10 16.27 -6.61
CA ALA A 371 0.18 16.15 -5.94
C ALA A 371 1.31 16.17 -6.98
N THR A 372 2.55 16.31 -6.54
CA THR A 372 3.73 16.39 -7.42
C THR A 372 3.79 15.18 -8.36
N THR A 373 3.83 15.44 -9.64
CA THR A 373 4.01 14.46 -10.72
C THR A 373 5.07 14.98 -11.70
N SER A 374 5.70 14.08 -12.46
CA SER A 374 6.77 14.48 -13.38
C SER A 374 6.28 15.10 -14.70
N ASN A 375 5.00 14.85 -15.09
CA ASN A 375 4.43 15.29 -16.37
C ASN A 375 2.99 15.79 -16.26
N PRO A 376 2.68 16.79 -15.41
CA PRO A 376 1.30 17.18 -15.12
C PRO A 376 0.55 17.74 -16.33
N VAL A 377 1.21 18.52 -17.20
CA VAL A 377 0.59 19.12 -18.41
C VAL A 377 0.19 18.05 -19.42
N GLU A 378 1.09 17.10 -19.69
CA GLU A 378 0.84 16.00 -20.64
C GLU A 378 -0.26 15.09 -20.12
N HIS A 379 -0.25 14.83 -18.81
CA HIS A 379 -1.29 14.04 -18.16
C HIS A 379 -2.66 14.73 -18.28
N MET A 380 -2.75 16.02 -17.96
CA MET A 380 -3.98 16.79 -18.12
C MET A 380 -4.45 16.83 -19.56
N ARG A 381 -3.54 17.04 -20.52
CA ARG A 381 -3.86 17.03 -21.97
C ARG A 381 -4.44 15.66 -22.38
N SER A 382 -3.85 14.58 -21.94
CA SER A 382 -4.32 13.21 -22.25
C SER A 382 -5.67 12.91 -21.59
N LEU A 383 -5.94 13.49 -20.41
CA LEU A 383 -7.18 13.23 -19.67
C LEU A 383 -8.33 14.14 -20.13
N CYS A 384 -8.09 15.43 -20.25
CA CYS A 384 -9.11 16.44 -20.51
C CYS A 384 -9.21 16.85 -21.99
N HIS A 385 -8.28 16.41 -22.84
CA HIS A 385 -8.19 16.82 -24.25
C HIS A 385 -8.11 18.34 -24.43
N ALA A 386 -7.52 19.03 -23.46
CA ALA A 386 -7.36 20.47 -23.41
C ALA A 386 -5.91 20.87 -23.11
N THR A 387 -5.50 22.03 -23.61
CA THR A 387 -4.23 22.65 -23.21
C THR A 387 -4.41 23.35 -21.87
N ALA A 388 -3.37 23.33 -21.03
CA ALA A 388 -3.39 23.97 -19.72
C ALA A 388 -2.06 24.66 -19.41
N GLU A 389 -2.14 25.75 -18.66
CA GLU A 389 -0.99 26.41 -18.06
C GLU A 389 -0.53 25.62 -16.83
N LEU A 390 0.78 25.53 -16.61
CA LEU A 390 1.38 24.85 -15.47
C LEU A 390 1.69 25.83 -14.35
N VAL A 391 1.26 25.47 -13.13
CA VAL A 391 1.69 26.11 -11.89
C VAL A 391 2.28 25.03 -10.99
N ASP A 392 3.59 24.99 -10.83
CA ASP A 392 4.35 23.97 -10.08
C ASP A 392 5.24 24.55 -8.97
N CYS A 393 5.29 25.86 -8.82
CA CYS A 393 6.01 26.50 -7.71
C CYS A 393 5.18 26.38 -6.43
N ASP A 394 5.66 25.61 -5.43
CA ASP A 394 4.99 25.51 -4.14
C ASP A 394 5.44 26.63 -3.20
N SER A 395 4.60 27.65 -3.07
CA SER A 395 4.82 28.83 -2.23
C SER A 395 4.09 28.78 -0.87
N ALA A 396 3.46 27.66 -0.53
CA ALA A 396 2.84 27.47 0.78
C ALA A 396 3.90 27.24 1.87
N PRO A 397 3.64 27.68 3.11
CA PRO A 397 4.56 27.46 4.23
C PRO A 397 4.68 25.99 4.56
N ARG A 398 5.84 25.59 5.07
CA ARG A 398 6.08 24.24 5.60
C ARG A 398 6.83 24.33 6.91
N GLY A 399 6.36 23.60 7.91
CA GLY A 399 7.11 23.38 9.15
C GLY A 399 8.36 22.52 8.90
N GLN A 400 9.23 22.48 9.89
CA GLN A 400 10.37 21.54 9.88
C GLN A 400 9.84 20.11 9.81
N GLN A 401 10.36 19.30 8.90
CA GLN A 401 10.00 17.90 8.75
C GLN A 401 11.22 16.99 8.86
N SER A 402 11.13 15.99 9.72
CA SER A 402 12.15 14.96 9.86
C SER A 402 11.65 13.64 9.26
N MET A 403 12.44 13.04 8.37
CA MET A 403 12.15 11.71 7.82
C MET A 403 13.20 10.72 8.28
N MET A 404 12.75 9.60 8.84
CA MET A 404 13.60 8.58 9.45
C MET A 404 13.27 7.20 8.89
N LEU A 405 14.30 6.41 8.61
CA LEU A 405 14.18 4.98 8.32
C LEU A 405 14.61 4.19 9.56
N LEU A 406 13.70 3.41 10.11
CA LEU A 406 13.94 2.51 11.22
C LEU A 406 13.99 1.07 10.70
N ASP A 407 15.10 0.37 10.94
CA ASP A 407 15.24 -1.05 10.62
C ASP A 407 14.75 -1.88 11.80
N SER A 408 13.55 -2.44 11.70
CA SER A 408 12.97 -3.33 12.71
C SER A 408 12.79 -4.72 12.15
N SER A 409 13.40 -5.70 12.79
CA SER A 409 13.21 -7.11 12.49
C SER A 409 12.11 -7.76 13.34
N ASP A 410 11.72 -7.11 14.45
CA ASP A 410 10.74 -7.63 15.40
C ASP A 410 9.34 -7.03 15.14
N PRO A 411 8.33 -7.85 14.83
CA PRO A 411 6.96 -7.38 14.65
C PRO A 411 6.36 -6.71 15.90
N THR A 412 6.89 -6.98 17.09
CA THR A 412 6.42 -6.41 18.36
C THR A 412 6.86 -4.96 18.57
N ASP A 413 7.87 -4.49 17.83
CA ASP A 413 8.33 -3.11 17.92
C ASP A 413 7.25 -2.09 17.50
N ILE A 414 6.39 -2.46 16.57
CA ILE A 414 5.37 -1.57 16.02
C ILE A 414 4.33 -1.17 17.07
N PRO A 415 3.68 -2.10 17.81
CA PRO A 415 2.80 -1.75 18.91
C PRO A 415 3.49 -0.91 20.00
N ARG A 416 4.78 -1.16 20.27
CA ARG A 416 5.58 -0.39 21.23
C ARG A 416 5.81 1.04 20.78
N ILE A 417 6.15 1.27 19.50
CA ILE A 417 6.28 2.61 18.92
C ILE A 417 4.95 3.37 19.04
N ILE A 418 3.82 2.69 18.79
CA ILE A 418 2.49 3.29 18.90
C ILE A 418 2.14 3.59 20.36
N LEU A 419 2.45 2.68 21.28
CA LEU A 419 2.28 2.93 22.72
C LEU A 419 3.06 4.16 23.15
N TYR A 420 4.31 4.28 22.71
CA TYR A 420 5.14 5.42 23.03
C TYR A 420 4.60 6.74 22.45
N LEU A 421 4.04 6.72 21.21
CA LEU A 421 3.33 7.86 20.63
C LEU A 421 2.13 8.28 21.49
N LEU A 422 1.32 7.32 21.94
CA LEU A 422 0.15 7.57 22.79
C LEU A 422 0.55 8.21 24.14
N GLN A 423 1.62 7.70 24.76
CA GLN A 423 2.14 8.22 26.02
C GLN A 423 2.77 9.61 25.90
N SER A 424 3.36 9.90 24.71
CA SER A 424 3.93 11.22 24.42
C SER A 424 2.88 12.28 24.07
N GLY A 425 1.60 11.92 24.00
CA GLY A 425 0.51 12.82 23.62
C GLY A 425 0.52 13.23 22.15
N LEU A 426 1.38 12.63 21.30
CA LEU A 426 1.51 12.95 19.89
C LEU A 426 0.40 12.31 19.06
N ARG A 427 -0.10 13.07 18.09
CA ARG A 427 -1.12 12.59 17.17
C ARG A 427 -0.47 11.96 15.93
N ALA A 428 -0.88 10.74 15.60
CA ALA A 428 -0.24 10.01 14.51
C ALA A 428 -1.20 9.21 13.63
N ILE A 429 -0.80 8.99 12.38
CA ILE A 429 -1.34 7.93 11.53
C ILE A 429 -0.26 6.88 11.30
N VAL A 430 -0.65 5.62 11.42
CA VAL A 430 0.17 4.45 11.10
C VAL A 430 -0.36 3.81 9.83
N PHE A 431 0.41 3.87 8.74
CA PHE A 431 0.03 3.28 7.47
C PHE A 431 0.50 1.83 7.36
N CYS A 432 -0.44 0.92 7.15
CA CYS A 432 -0.20 -0.50 6.89
C CYS A 432 -0.42 -0.84 5.41
N LYS A 433 0.36 -1.77 4.88
CA LYS A 433 0.21 -2.23 3.49
C LYS A 433 -1.08 -3.04 3.26
N HIS A 434 -1.51 -3.80 4.27
CA HIS A 434 -2.64 -4.73 4.16
C HIS A 434 -3.67 -4.52 5.27
N ARG A 435 -4.94 -4.79 4.95
CA ARG A 435 -6.06 -4.68 5.90
C ARG A 435 -5.89 -5.59 7.12
N ALA A 436 -5.40 -6.82 6.91
CA ALA A 436 -5.13 -7.75 7.99
C ALA A 436 -4.04 -7.23 8.95
N GLU A 437 -3.03 -6.58 8.41
CA GLU A 437 -1.95 -5.98 9.20
C GLU A 437 -2.45 -4.86 10.11
N CYS A 438 -3.36 -3.98 9.61
CA CYS A 438 -4.01 -2.97 10.44
C CYS A 438 -4.68 -3.59 11.67
N GLU A 439 -5.42 -4.67 11.49
CA GLU A 439 -6.16 -5.33 12.56
C GLU A 439 -5.22 -6.04 13.55
N ILE A 440 -4.17 -6.70 13.04
CA ILE A 440 -3.18 -7.38 13.88
C ILE A 440 -2.42 -6.35 14.75
N VAL A 441 -1.97 -5.25 14.14
CA VAL A 441 -1.26 -4.18 14.88
C VAL A 441 -2.17 -3.57 15.93
N TYR A 442 -3.44 -3.28 15.58
CA TYR A 442 -4.41 -2.74 16.52
C TYR A 442 -4.67 -3.69 17.69
N ARG A 443 -4.88 -4.99 17.42
CA ARG A 443 -5.09 -5.99 18.45
C ARG A 443 -3.88 -6.13 19.35
N ASN A 444 -2.68 -6.28 18.78
CA ASN A 444 -1.45 -6.41 19.57
C ASN A 444 -1.21 -5.18 20.45
N LEU A 445 -1.59 -3.99 19.96
CA LEU A 445 -1.54 -2.78 20.76
C LEU A 445 -2.55 -2.81 21.94
N CYS A 446 -3.79 -3.27 21.68
CA CYS A 446 -4.79 -3.42 22.76
C CYS A 446 -4.32 -4.41 23.82
N ASP A 447 -3.77 -5.56 23.40
CA ASP A 447 -3.19 -6.55 24.32
C ASP A 447 -2.02 -5.95 25.15
N LEU A 448 -1.18 -5.14 24.50
CA LEU A 448 -0.07 -4.46 25.16
C LEU A 448 -0.58 -3.44 26.19
N LEU A 449 -1.60 -2.66 25.84
CA LEU A 449 -2.25 -1.73 26.76
C LEU A 449 -2.85 -2.45 27.97
N ASP A 450 -3.47 -3.60 27.79
CA ASP A 450 -4.00 -4.44 28.89
C ASP A 450 -2.86 -4.95 29.78
N THR A 451 -1.80 -5.45 29.18
CA THR A 451 -0.63 -5.98 29.91
C THR A 451 0.00 -4.93 30.82
N HIS A 452 0.00 -3.66 30.36
CA HIS A 452 0.59 -2.54 31.13
C HIS A 452 -0.45 -1.76 31.97
N SER A 453 -1.70 -2.24 32.09
CA SER A 453 -2.79 -1.55 32.83
C SER A 453 -3.06 -0.12 32.30
N LEU A 454 -2.99 0.05 30.98
CA LEU A 454 -3.19 1.32 30.28
C LEU A 454 -4.49 1.32 29.43
N GLU A 455 -5.51 0.58 29.87
CA GLU A 455 -6.80 0.45 29.14
C GLU A 455 -7.47 1.80 28.85
N HIS A 456 -7.19 2.82 29.68
CA HIS A 456 -7.72 4.18 29.50
C HIS A 456 -7.23 4.84 28.19
N LEU A 457 -6.16 4.34 27.56
CA LEU A 457 -5.66 4.82 26.27
C LEU A 457 -6.37 4.15 25.07
N LYS A 458 -7.06 3.03 25.25
CA LYS A 458 -7.77 2.33 24.14
C LYS A 458 -8.76 3.22 23.38
N PRO A 459 -9.56 4.11 24.01
CA PRO A 459 -10.46 5.00 23.29
C PRO A 459 -9.74 6.03 22.40
N ARG A 460 -8.43 6.22 22.58
CA ARG A 460 -7.61 7.17 21.80
C ARG A 460 -6.99 6.57 20.55
N VAL A 461 -7.20 5.28 20.31
CA VAL A 461 -6.66 4.56 19.14
C VAL A 461 -7.73 3.77 18.43
N MET A 462 -7.70 3.76 17.09
CA MET A 462 -8.64 3.00 16.28
C MET A 462 -7.98 2.51 14.98
N SER A 463 -8.42 1.35 14.49
CA SER A 463 -8.10 0.90 13.13
C SER A 463 -9.07 1.50 12.13
N TYR A 464 -8.58 1.82 10.91
CA TYR A 464 -9.39 2.37 9.82
C TYR A 464 -9.02 1.69 8.49
N ARG A 465 -9.98 1.02 7.86
CA ARG A 465 -9.74 0.32 6.59
C ARG A 465 -11.00 0.20 5.72
N GLY A 466 -10.81 -0.04 4.44
CA GLY A 466 -11.89 -0.46 3.57
C GLY A 466 -12.47 -1.81 4.02
N GLY A 467 -13.81 -1.91 4.05
CA GLY A 467 -14.57 -3.07 4.56
C GLY A 467 -15.37 -2.75 5.83
N TYR A 468 -15.09 -1.65 6.49
CA TYR A 468 -15.98 -1.11 7.53
C TYR A 468 -17.24 -0.53 6.87
N THR A 469 -18.38 -0.55 7.61
CA THR A 469 -19.60 0.07 7.14
C THR A 469 -19.43 1.58 6.93
N ALA A 470 -20.32 2.18 6.15
CA ALA A 470 -20.24 3.62 5.89
C ALA A 470 -20.38 4.45 7.18
N ASP A 471 -21.24 3.99 8.09
CA ASP A 471 -21.49 4.70 9.35
C ASP A 471 -20.29 4.60 10.30
N GLU A 472 -19.66 3.43 10.40
CA GLU A 472 -18.44 3.26 11.20
C GLU A 472 -17.30 4.13 10.69
N ARG A 473 -17.11 4.20 9.37
CA ARG A 473 -16.08 5.05 8.79
C ARG A 473 -16.32 6.53 9.11
N ARG A 474 -17.57 7.00 8.95
CA ARG A 474 -17.95 8.38 9.30
C ARG A 474 -17.71 8.68 10.78
N GLN A 475 -18.01 7.72 11.66
CA GLN A 475 -17.77 7.88 13.08
C GLN A 475 -16.28 8.04 13.39
N ILE A 476 -15.42 7.16 12.86
CA ILE A 476 -13.96 7.22 13.06
C ILE A 476 -13.40 8.52 12.48
N GLU A 477 -13.85 8.91 11.29
CA GLU A 477 -13.47 10.19 10.67
C GLU A 477 -13.85 11.37 11.56
N HIS A 478 -15.07 11.38 12.10
CA HIS A 478 -15.55 12.44 13.00
C HIS A 478 -14.74 12.50 14.30
N GLU A 479 -14.44 11.36 14.92
CA GLU A 479 -13.62 11.28 16.14
C GLU A 479 -12.17 11.74 15.88
N LEU A 480 -11.62 11.43 14.69
CA LEU A 480 -10.30 11.87 14.29
C LEU A 480 -10.24 13.38 14.04
N PHE A 481 -11.25 13.94 13.35
CA PHE A 481 -11.36 15.39 13.11
C PHE A 481 -11.55 16.20 14.39
N ASN A 482 -12.29 15.67 15.37
CA ASN A 482 -12.53 16.32 16.65
C ASN A 482 -11.42 16.04 17.67
N GLU A 483 -10.27 15.51 17.21
CA GLU A 483 -9.08 15.28 18.06
C GLU A 483 -9.29 14.30 19.24
N GLN A 484 -10.37 13.50 19.18
CA GLN A 484 -10.64 12.46 20.16
C GLN A 484 -9.71 11.25 19.99
N LEU A 485 -9.38 10.91 18.73
CA LEU A 485 -8.39 9.90 18.41
C LEU A 485 -6.99 10.52 18.32
N HIS A 486 -6.03 9.93 19.01
CA HIS A 486 -4.62 10.30 18.94
C HIS A 486 -3.89 9.51 17.86
N VAL A 487 -4.16 8.22 17.76
CA VAL A 487 -3.51 7.36 16.76
C VAL A 487 -4.55 6.60 15.94
N VAL A 488 -4.40 6.66 14.62
CA VAL A 488 -5.21 5.87 13.70
C VAL A 488 -4.31 4.92 12.90
N ILE A 489 -4.61 3.63 12.97
CA ILE A 489 -3.89 2.59 12.22
C ILE A 489 -4.68 2.33 10.93
N SER A 490 -4.13 2.74 9.79
CA SER A 490 -4.89 2.76 8.54
C SER A 490 -4.16 2.06 7.39
N THR A 491 -4.93 1.62 6.40
CA THR A 491 -4.39 1.34 5.06
C THR A 491 -4.24 2.65 4.26
N SER A 492 -3.87 2.57 2.98
CA SER A 492 -3.87 3.74 2.08
C SER A 492 -5.23 4.48 1.97
N ALA A 493 -6.26 4.05 2.69
CA ALA A 493 -7.58 4.70 2.67
C ALA A 493 -7.55 6.15 3.18
N LEU A 494 -6.61 6.49 4.08
CA LEU A 494 -6.38 7.87 4.55
C LEU A 494 -5.20 8.57 3.87
N GLU A 495 -4.64 7.98 2.81
CA GLU A 495 -3.56 8.58 2.02
C GLU A 495 -4.03 9.75 1.18
N LEU A 496 -5.28 9.72 0.67
CA LEU A 496 -5.83 10.70 -0.24
C LEU A 496 -6.75 11.73 0.46
N GLY A 497 -6.48 12.99 0.23
CA GLY A 497 -7.40 14.13 0.19
C GLY A 497 -8.16 14.55 1.45
N ILE A 498 -8.23 13.76 2.50
CA ILE A 498 -8.94 14.15 3.73
C ILE A 498 -8.02 15.04 4.58
N ASP A 499 -8.50 16.23 4.95
CA ASP A 499 -7.77 17.11 5.87
C ASP A 499 -7.94 16.60 7.31
N VAL A 500 -7.09 15.66 7.69
CA VAL A 500 -7.16 14.97 8.99
C VAL A 500 -6.70 15.83 10.15
N GLY A 501 -6.39 17.09 9.91
CA GLY A 501 -6.00 18.02 10.98
C GLY A 501 -4.76 17.60 11.78
N GLY A 502 -3.80 18.52 11.94
CA GLY A 502 -2.75 18.56 12.96
C GLY A 502 -2.14 17.25 13.47
N LEU A 503 -1.65 16.40 12.55
CA LEU A 503 -0.89 15.22 12.94
C LEU A 503 0.58 15.61 13.12
N ASP A 504 1.20 15.06 14.17
CA ASP A 504 2.60 15.33 14.50
C ASP A 504 3.52 14.31 13.85
N VAL A 505 3.08 13.05 13.78
CA VAL A 505 3.89 11.93 13.30
C VAL A 505 3.11 11.06 12.30
N VAL A 506 3.80 10.61 11.27
CA VAL A 506 3.32 9.54 10.38
C VAL A 506 4.27 8.36 10.49
N VAL A 507 3.73 7.17 10.70
CA VAL A 507 4.49 5.91 10.69
C VAL A 507 4.05 5.08 9.49
N MET A 508 4.99 4.61 8.69
CA MET A 508 4.75 3.78 7.52
C MET A 508 5.33 2.39 7.75
N LEU A 509 4.47 1.38 7.83
CA LEU A 509 4.91 -0.01 7.99
C LEU A 509 5.34 -0.60 6.65
N GLY A 510 6.62 -0.76 6.51
CA GLY A 510 7.28 -1.09 5.26
C GLY A 510 7.39 0.10 4.29
N THR A 511 8.35 -0.02 3.39
CA THR A 511 8.65 0.99 2.36
C THR A 511 7.46 1.17 1.42
N PRO A 512 6.93 2.38 1.22
CA PRO A 512 5.91 2.66 0.23
C PRO A 512 6.36 2.28 -1.19
N LEU A 513 5.44 1.75 -2.01
CA LEU A 513 5.78 1.23 -3.33
C LEU A 513 6.19 2.30 -4.34
N SER A 514 5.74 3.55 -4.16
CA SER A 514 6.04 4.66 -5.05
C SER A 514 6.50 5.90 -4.28
N ALA A 515 7.27 6.77 -4.95
CA ALA A 515 7.62 8.08 -4.40
C ALA A 515 6.39 8.93 -4.08
N SER A 516 5.36 8.87 -4.93
CA SER A 516 4.11 9.61 -4.71
C SER A 516 3.43 9.16 -3.40
N SER A 517 3.31 7.84 -3.17
CA SER A 517 2.73 7.31 -1.92
C SER A 517 3.57 7.70 -0.70
N LEU A 518 4.90 7.62 -0.79
CA LEU A 518 5.80 8.05 0.29
C LEU A 518 5.52 9.51 0.70
N TRP A 519 5.50 10.41 -0.27
CA TRP A 519 5.32 11.83 0.01
C TRP A 519 3.87 12.20 0.38
N GLN A 520 2.88 11.49 -0.14
CA GLN A 520 1.47 11.67 0.24
C GLN A 520 1.21 11.23 1.68
N GLN A 521 1.74 10.08 2.07
CA GLN A 521 1.68 9.61 3.45
C GLN A 521 2.45 10.53 4.39
N ALA A 522 3.70 10.85 4.07
CA ALA A 522 4.52 11.78 4.85
C ALA A 522 3.87 13.18 4.99
N GLY A 523 3.17 13.63 3.95
CA GLY A 523 2.46 14.91 3.93
C GLY A 523 1.19 14.95 4.78
N ARG A 524 0.80 13.84 5.43
CA ARG A 524 -0.26 13.83 6.44
C ARG A 524 0.21 14.37 7.79
N ALA A 525 1.52 14.36 8.07
CA ALA A 525 2.12 15.03 9.20
C ALA A 525 2.50 16.48 8.86
N GLY A 526 2.33 17.36 9.83
CA GLY A 526 2.72 18.76 9.77
C GLY A 526 1.62 19.70 9.34
N ARG A 527 1.39 20.73 10.12
CA ARG A 527 0.53 21.87 9.78
C ARG A 527 1.28 23.18 9.94
N LYS A 528 1.02 24.09 8.99
CA LYS A 528 1.47 25.50 9.00
C LYS A 528 2.95 25.74 9.37
N HIS A 529 3.38 25.60 10.58
CA HIS A 529 4.76 25.84 11.03
C HIS A 529 5.22 24.86 12.11
N GLN A 530 4.40 23.85 12.44
CA GLN A 530 4.76 22.89 13.49
C GLN A 530 5.77 21.86 12.98
N PRO A 531 6.79 21.52 13.77
CA PRO A 531 7.67 20.41 13.48
C PRO A 531 6.89 19.10 13.38
N CYS A 532 7.26 18.25 12.42
CA CYS A 532 6.60 16.96 12.22
C CYS A 532 7.60 15.87 11.80
N ALA A 533 7.20 14.61 11.96
CA ALA A 533 8.04 13.49 11.57
C ALA A 533 7.31 12.49 10.67
N ALA A 534 8.06 11.86 9.79
CA ALA A 534 7.64 10.70 9.02
C ALA A 534 8.65 9.57 9.25
N ILE A 535 8.17 8.42 9.72
CA ILE A 535 9.00 7.27 10.08
C ILE A 535 8.63 6.11 9.17
N VAL A 536 9.59 5.59 8.43
CA VAL A 536 9.43 4.35 7.67
C VAL A 536 10.02 3.22 8.49
N VAL A 537 9.21 2.28 8.91
CA VAL A 537 9.65 1.09 9.64
C VAL A 537 9.84 -0.04 8.65
N ALA A 538 11.09 -0.37 8.35
CA ALA A 538 11.43 -1.47 7.45
C ALA A 538 11.14 -2.81 8.12
N THR A 539 10.45 -3.68 7.41
CA THR A 539 10.10 -5.03 7.84
C THR A 539 11.05 -6.08 7.23
N GLN A 540 10.71 -7.36 7.37
CA GLN A 540 11.48 -8.45 6.75
C GLN A 540 11.22 -8.61 5.24
N SER A 541 10.39 -7.75 4.60
CA SER A 541 10.14 -7.85 3.16
C SER A 541 11.41 -7.59 2.36
N SER A 542 11.52 -8.19 1.18
CA SER A 542 12.70 -8.03 0.31
C SER A 542 12.92 -6.57 -0.09
N LEU A 543 11.84 -5.81 -0.35
CA LEU A 543 11.90 -4.38 -0.66
C LEU A 543 12.46 -3.58 0.51
N ASP A 544 12.00 -3.89 1.72
CA ASP A 544 12.45 -3.20 2.92
C ASP A 544 13.92 -3.50 3.20
N ARG A 545 14.35 -4.76 3.05
CA ARG A 545 15.77 -5.15 3.18
C ARG A 545 16.65 -4.44 2.16
N GLN A 546 16.19 -4.28 0.93
CA GLN A 546 16.89 -3.48 -0.07
C GLN A 546 16.96 -2.01 0.32
N THR A 547 15.85 -1.43 0.80
CA THR A 547 15.81 -0.04 1.26
C THR A 547 16.81 0.22 2.39
N VAL A 548 16.94 -0.72 3.34
CA VAL A 548 17.93 -0.64 4.42
C VAL A 548 19.36 -0.71 3.89
N ARG A 549 19.62 -1.53 2.85
CA ARG A 549 20.95 -1.62 2.24
C ARG A 549 21.34 -0.38 1.43
N THR A 550 20.36 0.29 0.83
CA THR A 550 20.55 1.49 0.00
C THR A 550 19.64 2.63 0.43
N PRO A 551 19.80 3.18 1.64
CA PRO A 551 18.84 4.09 2.26
C PRO A 551 18.62 5.38 1.44
N CYS A 552 19.66 5.94 0.84
CA CYS A 552 19.56 7.16 0.02
C CYS A 552 18.58 7.02 -1.13
N ALA A 553 18.47 5.83 -1.72
CA ALA A 553 17.55 5.56 -2.82
C ALA A 553 16.07 5.74 -2.42
N LEU A 554 15.73 5.69 -1.13
CA LEU A 554 14.35 5.93 -0.66
C LEU A 554 13.90 7.36 -0.98
N PHE A 555 14.76 8.36 -0.75
CA PHE A 555 14.43 9.77 -0.89
C PHE A 555 14.70 10.31 -2.29
N ASP A 556 15.60 9.66 -3.04
CA ASP A 556 16.00 10.05 -4.39
C ASP A 556 15.11 9.41 -5.48
N ARG A 557 14.05 8.71 -5.09
CA ARG A 557 13.07 8.12 -6.01
C ARG A 557 12.42 9.23 -6.84
N SER A 558 12.57 9.15 -8.16
CA SER A 558 11.87 10.03 -9.08
C SER A 558 10.36 9.72 -9.09
N PHE A 559 9.56 10.76 -9.24
CA PHE A 559 8.13 10.56 -9.47
C PHE A 559 7.91 9.85 -10.81
N ALA A 560 7.09 8.80 -10.80
CA ALA A 560 6.71 8.13 -12.03
C ALA A 560 5.90 9.09 -12.93
N GLN A 561 6.07 8.95 -14.23
CA GLN A 561 5.23 9.64 -15.18
C GLN A 561 3.79 9.12 -15.09
N ALA A 562 2.84 10.02 -14.99
CA ALA A 562 1.45 9.69 -15.11
C ALA A 562 1.16 9.26 -16.55
N HIS A 563 0.59 8.08 -16.72
CA HIS A 563 0.29 7.51 -18.03
C HIS A 563 -1.16 7.06 -18.12
N ILE A 564 -1.79 7.33 -19.25
CA ILE A 564 -3.14 6.86 -19.58
C ILE A 564 -3.01 5.77 -20.65
N THR A 565 -3.66 4.63 -20.43
CA THR A 565 -3.68 3.54 -21.40
C THR A 565 -4.53 3.91 -22.61
N THR A 566 -4.32 3.22 -23.74
CA THR A 566 -5.08 3.42 -25.00
C THR A 566 -5.65 2.10 -25.49
N GLU A 567 -6.41 1.41 -24.62
CA GLU A 567 -7.03 0.13 -24.96
C GLU A 567 -8.21 0.31 -25.93
N PRO A 568 -8.18 -0.30 -27.12
CA PRO A 568 -9.26 -0.18 -28.10
C PRO A 568 -10.60 -0.72 -27.59
N SER A 569 -10.60 -1.76 -26.78
CA SER A 569 -11.81 -2.36 -26.20
C SER A 569 -12.56 -1.39 -25.29
N ILE A 570 -11.84 -0.63 -24.48
CA ILE A 570 -12.41 0.41 -23.62
C ILE A 570 -12.99 1.53 -24.47
N ALA A 571 -12.25 1.97 -25.47
CA ALA A 571 -12.71 3.02 -26.37
C ALA A 571 -14.00 2.62 -27.11
N GLN A 572 -14.08 1.38 -27.62
CA GLN A 572 -15.30 0.84 -28.24
C GLN A 572 -16.48 0.78 -27.27
N ALA A 573 -16.24 0.37 -26.01
CA ALA A 573 -17.27 0.33 -25.00
C ALA A 573 -17.82 1.75 -24.67
N HIS A 574 -16.94 2.75 -24.60
CA HIS A 574 -17.36 4.14 -24.41
C HIS A 574 -18.05 4.74 -25.65
N LEU A 575 -17.72 4.27 -26.87
CA LEU A 575 -18.47 4.61 -28.07
C LEU A 575 -19.93 4.14 -28.01
N GLN A 576 -20.19 2.95 -27.47
CA GLN A 576 -21.56 2.47 -27.25
C GLN A 576 -22.35 3.41 -26.31
N CYS A 577 -21.69 3.85 -25.21
CA CYS A 577 -22.28 4.83 -24.29
C CYS A 577 -22.55 6.16 -24.99
N ALA A 578 -21.58 6.66 -25.75
CA ALA A 578 -21.70 7.93 -26.48
C ALA A 578 -22.81 7.90 -27.52
N ALA A 579 -22.94 6.79 -28.28
CA ALA A 579 -23.98 6.60 -29.29
C ALA A 579 -25.38 6.42 -28.67
N PHE A 580 -25.48 6.01 -27.42
CA PHE A 580 -26.73 5.95 -26.68
C PHE A 580 -27.16 7.35 -26.19
N GLU A 581 -26.21 8.14 -25.72
CA GLU A 581 -26.43 9.49 -25.22
C GLU A 581 -26.82 10.45 -26.34
N LEU A 582 -26.07 10.43 -27.41
CA LEU A 582 -26.31 11.19 -28.62
C LEU A 582 -25.79 10.41 -29.81
N PRO A 583 -26.61 10.11 -30.84
CA PRO A 583 -26.15 9.42 -32.05
C PRO A 583 -24.89 10.08 -32.62
N ILE A 584 -23.95 9.27 -33.10
CA ILE A 584 -22.63 9.75 -33.53
C ILE A 584 -22.70 10.16 -35.00
N SER A 585 -22.41 11.41 -35.29
CA SER A 585 -22.41 11.96 -36.66
C SER A 585 -21.01 11.88 -37.28
N PRO A 586 -20.89 11.43 -38.53
CA PRO A 586 -19.61 11.42 -39.24
C PRO A 586 -19.05 12.82 -39.48
N ILE A 587 -19.92 13.85 -39.48
CA ILE A 587 -19.53 15.23 -39.78
C ILE A 587 -19.17 15.95 -38.47
N HIS A 588 -20.00 15.82 -37.44
CA HIS A 588 -19.88 16.62 -36.22
C HIS A 588 -19.00 15.98 -35.15
N ASP A 589 -18.87 14.64 -35.13
CA ASP A 589 -18.17 13.92 -34.08
C ASP A 589 -16.76 13.43 -34.46
N THR A 590 -16.16 13.97 -35.54
CA THR A 590 -14.81 13.59 -35.98
C THR A 590 -13.75 13.86 -34.88
N HIS A 591 -13.83 15.04 -34.24
CA HIS A 591 -12.93 15.39 -33.13
C HIS A 591 -13.17 14.50 -31.90
N PHE A 592 -14.42 14.13 -31.61
CA PHE A 592 -14.72 13.20 -30.55
C PHE A 592 -14.09 11.82 -30.80
N ALA A 593 -14.20 11.29 -32.00
CA ALA A 593 -13.58 10.02 -32.37
C ALA A 593 -12.05 10.05 -32.25
N GLN A 594 -11.42 11.16 -32.65
CA GLN A 594 -9.98 11.37 -32.48
C GLN A 594 -9.57 11.35 -30.98
N LYS A 595 -10.37 11.94 -30.09
CA LYS A 595 -10.12 11.91 -28.63
C LYS A 595 -10.15 10.48 -28.07
N LEU A 596 -10.92 9.58 -28.69
CA LEU A 596 -10.97 8.17 -28.30
C LEU A 596 -9.92 7.30 -29.02
N HIS A 597 -9.10 7.90 -29.88
CA HIS A 597 -8.16 7.17 -30.76
C HIS A 597 -8.85 6.12 -31.66
N ILE A 598 -10.04 6.44 -32.16
CA ILE A 598 -10.83 5.55 -33.01
C ILE A 598 -11.07 6.21 -34.36
N THR A 599 -11.03 5.40 -35.43
CA THR A 599 -11.50 5.77 -36.76
C THR A 599 -12.98 5.39 -36.89
N LEU A 600 -13.87 6.34 -37.06
CA LEU A 600 -15.32 6.12 -37.09
C LEU A 600 -15.79 5.01 -38.06
N PRO A 601 -15.24 4.87 -39.27
CA PRO A 601 -15.65 3.79 -40.17
C PRO A 601 -15.33 2.38 -39.65
N GLN A 602 -14.41 2.25 -38.66
CA GLN A 602 -14.01 0.97 -38.07
C GLN A 602 -14.74 0.67 -36.76
N CYS A 603 -15.66 1.55 -36.35
CA CYS A 603 -16.46 1.30 -35.15
C CYS A 603 -17.55 0.27 -35.45
N ASN A 604 -17.67 -0.76 -34.57
CA ASN A 604 -18.74 -1.79 -34.66
C ASN A 604 -20.07 -1.25 -34.11
N LEU A 605 -20.52 -0.10 -34.65
CA LEU A 605 -21.80 0.50 -34.33
C LEU A 605 -22.80 0.32 -35.49
N PRO A 606 -24.09 0.06 -35.20
CA PRO A 606 -25.13 0.07 -36.20
C PRO A 606 -25.26 1.43 -36.86
N TRP A 607 -25.30 1.44 -38.21
CA TRP A 607 -25.52 2.64 -38.97
C TRP A 607 -27.03 2.83 -39.24
N ASP A 608 -27.57 3.98 -38.88
CA ASP A 608 -28.92 4.38 -39.23
C ASP A 608 -28.92 5.17 -40.55
N THR A 609 -29.56 4.63 -41.56
CA THR A 609 -29.62 5.23 -42.90
C THR A 609 -30.55 6.41 -42.99
N VAL A 610 -31.49 6.55 -42.04
CA VAL A 610 -32.45 7.67 -42.01
C VAL A 610 -31.78 8.91 -41.40
N THR A 611 -31.16 8.76 -40.21
CA THR A 611 -30.54 9.89 -39.52
C THR A 611 -29.10 10.14 -39.95
N GLN A 612 -28.52 9.25 -40.79
CA GLN A 612 -27.11 9.31 -41.18
C GLN A 612 -26.14 9.33 -40.00
N THR A 613 -26.42 8.52 -38.98
CA THR A 613 -25.64 8.46 -37.73
C THR A 613 -25.40 7.02 -37.28
N TRP A 614 -24.35 6.82 -36.46
CA TRP A 614 -24.13 5.58 -35.73
C TRP A 614 -24.89 5.56 -34.41
N CYS A 615 -25.59 4.45 -34.16
CA CYS A 615 -26.42 4.24 -32.98
C CYS A 615 -25.84 3.16 -32.04
N CYS A 616 -26.28 3.18 -30.79
CA CYS A 616 -25.91 2.15 -29.82
C CYS A 616 -26.43 0.76 -30.20
N SER A 617 -25.58 -0.26 -30.13
CA SER A 617 -25.91 -1.65 -30.42
C SER A 617 -26.90 -2.25 -29.41
N LEU A 618 -27.78 -3.14 -29.88
CA LEU A 618 -28.80 -3.82 -29.05
C LEU A 618 -28.24 -4.51 -27.81
N PRO A 619 -27.09 -5.24 -27.84
CA PRO A 619 -26.53 -5.89 -26.66
C PRO A 619 -26.19 -4.93 -25.51
N TYR A 620 -26.00 -3.64 -25.79
CA TYR A 620 -25.69 -2.63 -24.78
C TYR A 620 -26.93 -1.94 -24.22
N LYS A 621 -28.07 -1.99 -24.91
CA LYS A 621 -29.33 -1.41 -24.43
C LYS A 621 -29.91 -2.22 -23.26
N PRO A 622 -30.72 -1.64 -22.35
CA PRO A 622 -31.19 -0.25 -22.35
C PRO A 622 -30.25 0.73 -21.68
N TRP A 623 -29.16 0.30 -21.03
CA TRP A 623 -28.30 1.16 -20.20
C TRP A 623 -26.82 0.79 -20.39
N PRO A 624 -26.15 1.27 -21.46
CA PRO A 624 -24.79 0.90 -21.80
C PRO A 624 -23.77 1.19 -20.69
N SER A 625 -23.91 2.30 -19.98
CA SER A 625 -22.98 2.68 -18.91
C SER A 625 -22.90 1.67 -17.75
N LEU A 626 -24.00 0.95 -17.46
CA LEU A 626 -24.00 -0.11 -16.47
C LEU A 626 -23.22 -1.38 -16.93
N LYS A 627 -23.01 -1.52 -18.22
CA LYS A 627 -22.26 -2.63 -18.84
C LYS A 627 -20.79 -2.29 -19.07
N VAL A 628 -20.39 -1.03 -18.80
CA VAL A 628 -19.03 -0.54 -18.94
C VAL A 628 -18.52 -0.10 -17.56
N PRO A 629 -18.06 -1.04 -16.73
CA PRO A 629 -17.54 -0.68 -15.40
C PRO A 629 -16.23 0.08 -15.56
N ILE A 630 -16.10 1.23 -14.90
CA ILE A 630 -14.90 2.09 -14.99
C ILE A 630 -13.88 1.84 -13.87
N ARG A 631 -14.33 1.24 -12.79
CA ARG A 631 -13.46 0.62 -11.79
C ARG A 631 -13.58 -0.89 -11.96
N SER A 632 -12.66 -1.66 -11.44
CA SER A 632 -12.73 -3.12 -11.53
C SER A 632 -14.17 -3.61 -11.35
N VAL A 633 -14.61 -4.51 -12.21
CA VAL A 633 -15.97 -5.09 -12.23
C VAL A 633 -16.49 -5.17 -10.80
N ARG A 634 -17.69 -4.64 -10.52
CA ARG A 634 -18.40 -4.94 -9.27
C ARG A 634 -18.51 -6.45 -9.17
N ALA A 635 -17.48 -7.08 -8.63
CA ALA A 635 -17.56 -8.47 -8.27
C ALA A 635 -18.70 -8.56 -7.27
N ALA A 636 -19.54 -9.54 -7.42
CA ALA A 636 -20.66 -9.76 -6.55
C ALA A 636 -20.20 -9.64 -5.08
N GLU A 637 -20.90 -8.83 -4.32
CA GLU A 637 -20.56 -8.58 -2.92
C GLU A 637 -20.98 -9.79 -2.07
N TRP A 638 -20.09 -10.19 -1.19
CA TRP A 638 -20.30 -11.19 -0.16
C TRP A 638 -20.56 -10.50 1.16
N GLN A 639 -21.49 -11.03 1.93
CA GLN A 639 -21.76 -10.55 3.28
C GLN A 639 -21.22 -11.52 4.32
N VAL A 640 -20.53 -10.99 5.30
CA VAL A 640 -20.12 -11.71 6.51
C VAL A 640 -21.13 -11.36 7.59
N VAL A 641 -21.87 -12.34 8.06
CA VAL A 641 -22.97 -12.16 8.98
C VAL A 641 -22.69 -12.88 10.30
N GLU A 642 -22.63 -12.11 11.36
CA GLU A 642 -22.54 -12.68 12.71
C GLU A 642 -23.86 -13.36 13.07
N GLN A 643 -23.77 -14.59 13.56
CA GLN A 643 -24.94 -15.35 13.99
C GLN A 643 -25.62 -14.69 15.20
N PRO A 644 -26.95 -14.78 15.31
CA PRO A 644 -27.66 -14.21 16.46
C PRO A 644 -27.22 -14.91 17.75
N THR A 645 -26.99 -14.12 18.79
CA THR A 645 -26.71 -14.60 20.14
C THR A 645 -27.86 -14.23 21.07
N HIS A 646 -27.80 -14.66 22.33
CA HIS A 646 -28.80 -14.22 23.33
C HIS A 646 -28.77 -12.71 23.58
N ALA A 647 -27.66 -12.04 23.21
CA ALA A 647 -27.44 -10.62 23.45
C ALA A 647 -27.82 -9.71 22.28
N HIS A 648 -27.75 -10.20 21.05
CA HIS A 648 -28.03 -9.40 19.85
C HIS A 648 -28.58 -10.26 18.68
N ALA A 649 -29.32 -9.59 17.79
CA ALA A 649 -29.78 -10.17 16.53
C ALA A 649 -28.62 -10.33 15.54
N ALA A 650 -28.85 -11.13 14.49
CA ALA A 650 -27.87 -11.26 13.39
C ALA A 650 -27.53 -9.88 12.80
N ARG A 651 -26.24 -9.63 12.56
CA ARG A 651 -25.75 -8.37 11.96
C ARG A 651 -24.69 -8.61 10.90
N VAL A 652 -24.67 -7.75 9.90
CA VAL A 652 -23.59 -7.75 8.91
C VAL A 652 -22.32 -7.19 9.55
N VAL A 653 -21.29 -8.00 9.60
CA VAL A 653 -19.98 -7.64 10.16
C VAL A 653 -19.11 -6.96 9.10
N GLU A 654 -19.03 -7.54 7.90
CA GLU A 654 -18.21 -7.00 6.81
C GLU A 654 -18.85 -7.33 5.46
N GLU A 655 -18.65 -6.42 4.50
CA GLU A 655 -18.95 -6.66 3.09
C GLU A 655 -17.63 -6.74 2.32
N MET A 656 -17.51 -7.72 1.43
CA MET A 656 -16.31 -7.88 0.63
C MET A 656 -16.60 -8.35 -0.79
N ASP A 657 -15.71 -7.98 -1.70
CA ASP A 657 -15.79 -8.42 -3.08
C ASP A 657 -15.54 -9.93 -3.22
N ALA A 658 -16.12 -10.53 -4.27
CA ALA A 658 -16.05 -11.97 -4.49
C ALA A 658 -14.62 -12.50 -4.65
N ARG A 659 -13.67 -11.69 -5.13
CA ARG A 659 -12.28 -12.11 -5.28
C ARG A 659 -11.62 -12.33 -3.93
N ARG A 660 -11.82 -11.38 -3.03
CA ARG A 660 -11.29 -11.46 -1.68
C ARG A 660 -11.99 -12.55 -0.89
N ALA A 661 -13.31 -12.68 -1.06
CA ALA A 661 -14.12 -13.68 -0.39
C ALA A 661 -13.57 -15.12 -0.58
N VAL A 662 -13.16 -15.45 -1.79
CA VAL A 662 -12.59 -16.78 -2.13
C VAL A 662 -11.39 -17.14 -1.28
N PHE A 663 -10.52 -16.19 -0.98
CA PHE A 663 -9.28 -16.41 -0.24
C PHE A 663 -9.39 -16.08 1.25
N THR A 664 -10.51 -15.47 1.66
CA THR A 664 -10.72 -15.03 3.05
C THR A 664 -11.80 -15.85 3.73
N LEU A 665 -12.86 -16.20 3.00
CA LEU A 665 -14.04 -16.89 3.55
C LEU A 665 -13.95 -18.40 3.29
N TYR A 666 -13.41 -19.13 4.25
CA TYR A 666 -13.38 -20.59 4.28
C TYR A 666 -13.66 -21.06 5.72
N GLU A 667 -14.31 -22.19 5.85
CA GLU A 667 -14.71 -22.74 7.16
C GLU A 667 -13.50 -22.99 8.05
N GLY A 668 -13.57 -22.54 9.30
CA GLY A 668 -12.46 -22.54 10.25
C GLY A 668 -11.47 -21.39 10.08
N GLY A 669 -11.67 -20.48 9.11
CA GLY A 669 -10.92 -19.25 8.97
C GLY A 669 -11.20 -18.27 10.11
N ILE A 670 -10.22 -17.44 10.47
CA ILE A 670 -10.39 -16.34 11.45
C ILE A 670 -10.35 -15.00 10.75
N LEU A 671 -11.38 -14.21 10.98
CA LEU A 671 -11.51 -12.84 10.55
C LEU A 671 -11.23 -11.91 11.74
N LEU A 672 -10.30 -10.98 11.58
CA LEU A 672 -10.03 -9.91 12.55
C LEU A 672 -10.79 -8.65 12.17
N ARG A 673 -11.45 -8.03 13.14
CA ARG A 673 -12.16 -6.79 12.97
C ARG A 673 -12.22 -5.97 14.25
N ARG A 674 -11.65 -4.78 14.25
CA ARG A 674 -11.60 -3.85 15.39
C ARG A 674 -11.07 -4.50 16.68
N GLY A 675 -10.09 -5.40 16.54
CA GLY A 675 -9.53 -6.17 17.65
C GLY A 675 -10.28 -7.46 17.99
N ASP A 676 -11.55 -7.60 17.59
CA ASP A 676 -12.33 -8.82 17.80
C ASP A 676 -11.98 -9.89 16.76
N THR A 677 -12.03 -11.13 17.17
CA THR A 677 -11.86 -12.32 16.32
C THR A 677 -13.17 -13.01 16.06
N TYR A 678 -13.40 -13.33 14.79
CA TYR A 678 -14.57 -14.06 14.33
C TYR A 678 -14.15 -15.34 13.63
N ALA A 679 -14.64 -16.48 14.10
CA ALA A 679 -14.49 -17.76 13.39
C ALA A 679 -15.54 -17.87 12.28
N ILE A 680 -15.12 -18.31 11.10
CA ILE A 680 -16.01 -18.58 9.98
C ILE A 680 -16.56 -19.99 10.16
N ASP A 681 -17.87 -20.08 10.48
CA ASP A 681 -18.53 -21.34 10.79
C ASP A 681 -19.01 -22.03 9.51
N THR A 682 -19.66 -21.29 8.61
CA THR A 682 -20.23 -21.84 7.38
C THR A 682 -20.17 -20.82 6.24
N VAL A 683 -19.87 -21.31 5.04
CA VAL A 683 -19.82 -20.49 3.82
C VAL A 683 -20.92 -20.93 2.86
N VAL A 684 -21.95 -20.10 2.70
CA VAL A 684 -23.11 -20.36 1.82
C VAL A 684 -22.88 -19.69 0.46
N THR A 685 -22.21 -20.38 -0.45
CA THR A 685 -21.78 -19.86 -1.74
C THR A 685 -22.96 -19.40 -2.62
N SER A 686 -24.09 -20.10 -2.58
CA SER A 686 -25.30 -19.76 -3.38
C SER A 686 -25.90 -18.42 -3.01
N GLN A 687 -25.81 -18.04 -1.73
CA GLN A 687 -26.35 -16.78 -1.18
C GLN A 687 -25.26 -15.71 -1.04
N ARG A 688 -23.98 -16.08 -1.23
CA ARG A 688 -22.80 -15.22 -0.99
C ARG A 688 -22.74 -14.67 0.43
N VAL A 689 -23.01 -15.54 1.39
CA VAL A 689 -23.01 -15.21 2.82
C VAL A 689 -22.02 -16.14 3.52
N ALA A 690 -21.22 -15.59 4.42
CA ALA A 690 -20.44 -16.33 5.39
C ALA A 690 -21.01 -16.07 6.78
N LEU A 691 -21.35 -17.12 7.50
CA LEU A 691 -21.81 -17.03 8.88
C LEU A 691 -20.61 -17.12 9.80
N VAL A 692 -20.54 -16.22 10.78
CA VAL A 692 -19.43 -16.13 11.72
C VAL A 692 -19.92 -16.07 13.15
N SER A 693 -19.09 -16.54 14.06
CA SER A 693 -19.27 -16.39 15.52
C SER A 693 -18.07 -15.69 16.13
N GLN A 694 -18.31 -14.83 17.10
CA GLN A 694 -17.23 -14.17 17.84
C GLN A 694 -16.52 -15.22 18.72
N VAL A 695 -15.18 -15.22 18.66
CA VAL A 695 -14.31 -16.12 19.43
C VAL A 695 -13.16 -15.32 20.03
N ASP A 696 -12.61 -15.80 21.12
CA ASP A 696 -11.41 -15.21 21.70
C ASP A 696 -10.22 -16.15 21.49
N VAL A 697 -9.40 -15.83 20.48
CA VAL A 697 -8.21 -16.61 20.13
C VAL A 697 -7.03 -15.69 19.87
N SER A 698 -5.81 -16.13 20.23
CA SER A 698 -4.56 -15.37 20.01
C SER A 698 -3.89 -15.66 18.67
N TRP A 699 -4.59 -16.27 17.73
CA TRP A 699 -4.06 -16.64 16.43
C TRP A 699 -5.00 -16.24 15.30
N VAL A 700 -4.42 -16.09 14.12
CA VAL A 700 -5.13 -15.85 12.85
C VAL A 700 -4.86 -16.98 11.88
N THR A 701 -5.66 -17.06 10.83
CA THR A 701 -5.45 -18.04 9.76
C THR A 701 -4.83 -17.42 8.54
N ARG A 702 -3.83 -18.09 7.99
CA ARG A 702 -3.23 -17.77 6.69
C ARG A 702 -3.59 -18.89 5.70
N PRO A 703 -4.37 -18.61 4.65
CA PRO A 703 -4.76 -19.62 3.68
C PRO A 703 -3.54 -20.11 2.90
N ARG A 704 -3.49 -21.41 2.65
CA ARG A 704 -2.57 -22.02 1.69
C ARG A 704 -3.34 -22.22 0.39
N ILE A 705 -2.95 -21.49 -0.63
CA ILE A 705 -3.64 -21.45 -1.91
C ILE A 705 -2.81 -22.24 -2.91
N SER A 706 -3.46 -23.19 -3.57
CA SER A 706 -2.92 -23.83 -4.76
C SER A 706 -3.43 -23.07 -5.97
N VAL A 707 -2.53 -22.54 -6.76
CA VAL A 707 -2.86 -21.83 -8.01
C VAL A 707 -2.28 -22.60 -9.18
N THR A 708 -3.06 -22.78 -10.23
CA THR A 708 -2.59 -23.30 -11.51
C THR A 708 -2.87 -22.28 -12.60
N VAL A 709 -1.91 -22.07 -13.47
CA VAL A 709 -1.99 -21.11 -14.57
C VAL A 709 -1.81 -21.89 -15.87
N ALA A 710 -2.77 -21.79 -16.76
CA ALA A 710 -2.75 -22.49 -18.04
C ALA A 710 -3.00 -21.50 -19.19
N PRO A 711 -1.98 -21.17 -20.00
CA PRO A 711 -2.17 -20.45 -21.23
C PRO A 711 -3.13 -21.25 -22.16
N SER A 712 -4.08 -20.56 -22.80
CA SER A 712 -5.03 -21.18 -23.71
C SER A 712 -4.49 -21.12 -25.15
N HIS A 713 -5.05 -20.31 -26.02
CA HIS A 713 -4.62 -20.19 -27.42
C HIS A 713 -3.93 -18.85 -27.67
N SER A 714 -2.92 -18.84 -28.53
CA SER A 714 -2.23 -17.60 -28.89
C SER A 714 -3.09 -16.77 -29.85
N GLN A 715 -3.32 -15.50 -29.49
CA GLN A 715 -4.02 -14.53 -30.35
C GLN A 715 -3.03 -13.68 -31.15
N LYS A 716 -1.86 -13.41 -30.58
CA LYS A 716 -0.77 -12.65 -31.18
C LYS A 716 0.56 -13.25 -30.78
N THR A 717 1.56 -13.13 -31.63
CA THR A 717 2.93 -13.58 -31.36
C THR A 717 3.94 -12.50 -31.71
N ALA A 718 5.07 -12.53 -30.99
CA ALA A 718 6.24 -11.71 -31.29
C ALA A 718 7.49 -12.59 -31.24
N HIS A 719 8.40 -12.45 -32.21
CA HIS A 719 9.62 -13.25 -32.27
C HIS A 719 10.67 -12.73 -31.27
N VAL A 720 11.29 -13.63 -30.52
CA VAL A 720 12.35 -13.36 -29.55
C VAL A 720 13.46 -14.39 -29.75
N GLY A 721 14.50 -14.03 -30.51
CA GLY A 721 15.55 -14.99 -30.81
C GLY A 721 15.01 -16.23 -31.55
N LEU A 722 15.10 -17.37 -30.87
CA LEU A 722 14.64 -18.66 -31.43
C LEU A 722 13.23 -19.07 -30.99
N VAL A 723 12.60 -18.27 -30.12
CA VAL A 723 11.31 -18.57 -29.52
C VAL A 723 10.31 -17.47 -29.82
N GLU A 724 9.04 -17.76 -29.56
CA GLU A 724 7.97 -16.79 -29.70
C GLU A 724 7.40 -16.41 -28.34
N LEU A 725 7.21 -15.11 -28.13
CA LEU A 725 6.40 -14.59 -27.05
C LEU A 725 4.95 -14.59 -27.54
N ASN A 726 4.16 -15.49 -26.99
CA ASN A 726 2.73 -15.62 -27.25
C ASN A 726 1.93 -14.67 -26.38
N TYR A 727 0.79 -14.19 -26.88
CA TYR A 727 -0.20 -13.41 -26.14
C TYR A 727 -1.59 -14.00 -26.34
N GLY A 728 -2.35 -14.13 -25.28
CA GLY A 728 -3.73 -14.63 -25.34
C GLY A 728 -4.35 -14.86 -23.96
N PRO A 729 -5.54 -15.49 -23.92
CA PRO A 729 -6.20 -15.82 -22.67
C PRO A 729 -5.41 -16.86 -21.87
N VAL A 730 -5.39 -16.63 -20.57
CA VAL A 730 -4.76 -17.49 -19.57
C VAL A 730 -5.81 -17.88 -18.53
N GLU A 731 -6.01 -19.16 -18.34
CA GLU A 731 -6.88 -19.71 -17.32
C GLU A 731 -6.11 -19.78 -16.00
N ILE A 732 -6.64 -19.14 -14.97
CA ILE A 732 -6.09 -19.15 -13.61
C ILE A 732 -7.09 -19.89 -12.73
N ALA A 733 -6.70 -21.04 -12.20
CA ALA A 733 -7.53 -21.79 -11.28
C ALA A 733 -6.90 -21.81 -9.89
N SER A 734 -7.68 -21.38 -8.91
CA SER A 734 -7.27 -21.23 -7.51
C SER A 734 -8.12 -22.08 -6.59
N THR A 735 -7.50 -22.72 -5.62
CA THR A 735 -8.17 -23.52 -4.59
C THR A 735 -7.45 -23.29 -3.27
N VAL A 736 -8.20 -23.04 -2.20
CA VAL A 736 -7.64 -23.08 -0.85
C VAL A 736 -7.54 -24.55 -0.44
N VAL A 737 -6.31 -25.03 -0.25
CA VAL A 737 -6.03 -26.45 0.08
C VAL A 737 -5.84 -26.67 1.57
N GLY A 738 -5.78 -25.62 2.35
CA GLY A 738 -5.64 -25.62 3.78
C GLY A 738 -5.32 -24.23 4.31
N TYR A 739 -5.11 -24.14 5.58
CA TYR A 739 -4.65 -22.90 6.21
C TYR A 739 -3.70 -23.19 7.36
N THR A 740 -2.82 -22.25 7.63
CA THR A 740 -1.91 -22.29 8.77
C THR A 740 -2.46 -21.37 9.85
N ARG A 741 -2.57 -21.85 11.07
CA ARG A 741 -2.80 -21.03 12.25
C ARG A 741 -1.49 -20.33 12.60
N VAL A 742 -1.53 -19.03 12.72
CA VAL A 742 -0.37 -18.17 12.96
C VAL A 742 -0.62 -17.36 14.21
N ASP A 743 0.25 -17.45 15.18
CA ASP A 743 0.17 -16.63 16.39
C ASP A 743 0.26 -15.13 16.03
N THR A 744 -0.58 -14.31 16.63
CA THR A 744 -0.68 -12.89 16.30
C THR A 744 0.52 -12.08 16.80
N LYS A 745 1.16 -12.49 17.89
CA LYS A 745 2.30 -11.79 18.52
C LYS A 745 3.61 -12.21 17.88
N THR A 746 3.89 -13.50 17.91
CA THR A 746 5.18 -14.06 17.42
C THR A 746 5.22 -14.22 15.90
N ARG A 747 4.06 -14.23 15.23
CA ARG A 747 3.89 -14.58 13.80
C ARG A 747 4.35 -16.00 13.44
N TRP A 748 4.55 -16.85 14.43
CA TRP A 748 4.97 -18.24 14.21
C TRP A 748 3.80 -19.10 13.74
N ALA A 749 4.11 -20.02 12.84
CA ALA A 749 3.16 -21.03 12.39
C ALA A 749 2.96 -22.06 13.52
N MET A 750 1.73 -22.17 14.03
CA MET A 750 1.37 -23.07 15.11
C MET A 750 0.96 -24.44 14.57
N GLU A 751 0.04 -24.46 13.62
CA GLU A 751 -0.57 -25.69 13.10
C GLU A 751 -1.02 -25.48 11.65
N TYR A 752 -0.89 -26.52 10.84
CA TYR A 752 -1.49 -26.57 9.51
C TYR A 752 -2.77 -27.40 9.55
N VAL A 753 -3.87 -26.84 9.06
CA VAL A 753 -5.17 -27.53 8.94
C VAL A 753 -5.47 -27.72 7.46
N GLU A 754 -5.68 -28.99 7.08
CA GLU A 754 -6.08 -29.30 5.70
C GLU A 754 -7.55 -28.89 5.50
N HIS A 755 -7.81 -28.15 4.43
CA HIS A 755 -9.14 -27.74 4.01
C HIS A 755 -9.16 -27.64 2.50
N LYS A 756 -10.27 -28.04 1.90
CA LYS A 756 -10.40 -28.01 0.44
C LYS A 756 -11.62 -27.21 0.04
N SER A 757 -11.38 -25.99 -0.36
CA SER A 757 -12.42 -25.13 -0.95
C SER A 757 -12.72 -25.52 -2.39
N PRO A 758 -13.87 -25.15 -2.94
CA PRO A 758 -14.16 -25.30 -4.35
C PRO A 758 -13.10 -24.65 -5.23
N ARG A 759 -12.73 -25.29 -6.33
CA ARG A 759 -11.84 -24.71 -7.34
C ARG A 759 -12.55 -23.56 -8.05
N ILE A 760 -11.92 -22.42 -8.11
CA ILE A 760 -12.41 -21.23 -8.80
C ILE A 760 -11.51 -20.96 -9.98
N THR A 761 -12.12 -20.96 -11.15
CA THR A 761 -11.46 -20.68 -12.41
C THR A 761 -11.79 -19.28 -12.89
N THR A 762 -10.76 -18.52 -13.24
CA THR A 762 -10.88 -17.18 -13.79
C THR A 762 -10.07 -17.07 -15.08
N LEU A 763 -10.59 -16.31 -16.03
CA LEU A 763 -9.88 -16.01 -17.27
C LEU A 763 -9.21 -14.64 -17.14
N SER A 764 -7.95 -14.57 -17.54
CA SER A 764 -7.17 -13.36 -17.64
C SER A 764 -6.44 -13.32 -18.98
N MET A 765 -5.69 -12.25 -19.25
CA MET A 765 -4.80 -12.14 -20.39
C MET A 765 -3.35 -12.27 -19.94
N GLY A 766 -2.52 -12.87 -20.78
CA GLY A 766 -1.11 -13.07 -20.44
C GLY A 766 -0.20 -13.17 -21.65
N VAL A 767 1.10 -13.15 -21.37
CA VAL A 767 2.15 -13.50 -22.33
C VAL A 767 2.91 -14.70 -21.82
N TRP A 768 3.33 -15.58 -22.76
CA TRP A 768 4.11 -16.76 -22.37
C TRP A 768 5.10 -17.17 -23.45
N ILE A 769 6.15 -17.85 -23.04
CA ILE A 769 7.14 -18.49 -23.90
C ILE A 769 7.18 -19.97 -23.56
N ASP A 770 6.88 -20.81 -24.55
CA ASP A 770 7.05 -22.26 -24.44
C ASP A 770 8.53 -22.61 -24.54
N ILE A 771 9.06 -23.32 -23.55
CA ILE A 771 10.47 -23.68 -23.51
C ILE A 771 10.72 -24.88 -24.40
N PRO A 772 11.61 -24.79 -25.39
CA PRO A 772 11.99 -25.90 -26.25
C PRO A 772 12.53 -27.12 -25.43
N LEU A 773 12.17 -28.33 -25.85
CA LEU A 773 12.53 -29.57 -25.12
C LEU A 773 14.02 -29.82 -25.04
N ASP A 774 14.80 -29.36 -25.97
CA ASP A 774 16.26 -29.45 -25.97
C ASP A 774 16.86 -28.56 -24.85
N ILE A 775 16.34 -27.34 -24.69
CA ILE A 775 16.73 -26.43 -23.58
C ILE A 775 16.30 -27.03 -22.23
N ALA A 776 15.07 -27.57 -22.17
CA ALA A 776 14.58 -28.21 -20.95
C ALA A 776 15.45 -29.41 -20.54
N ARG A 777 15.95 -30.21 -21.51
CA ARG A 777 16.88 -31.32 -21.24
C ARG A 777 18.25 -30.86 -20.76
N ILE A 778 18.78 -29.73 -21.29
CA ILE A 778 20.06 -29.16 -20.86
C ILE A 778 20.00 -28.71 -19.38
N LEU A 779 18.88 -28.11 -18.97
CA LEU A 779 18.68 -27.62 -17.61
C LEU A 779 18.28 -28.72 -16.61
N GLY A 780 17.81 -29.88 -17.13
CA GLY A 780 17.51 -31.08 -16.34
C GLY A 780 16.47 -30.87 -15.24
N SER A 781 16.67 -31.49 -14.08
CA SER A 781 15.74 -31.43 -12.95
C SER A 781 15.61 -30.05 -12.31
N ASN A 782 16.47 -29.10 -12.65
CA ASN A 782 16.45 -27.74 -12.09
C ASN A 782 15.64 -26.75 -12.93
N ILE A 783 14.95 -27.23 -13.98
CA ILE A 783 14.22 -26.38 -14.95
C ILE A 783 13.17 -25.49 -14.27
N GLU A 784 12.43 -25.99 -13.30
CA GLU A 784 11.39 -25.24 -12.58
C GLU A 784 12.00 -24.06 -11.83
N ALA A 785 13.11 -24.26 -11.12
CA ALA A 785 13.82 -23.18 -10.43
C ALA A 785 14.40 -22.14 -11.40
N CYS A 786 14.85 -22.57 -12.59
CA CYS A 786 15.34 -21.69 -13.65
C CYS A 786 14.21 -20.81 -14.22
N VAL A 787 13.08 -21.43 -14.50
CA VAL A 787 11.87 -20.78 -15.03
C VAL A 787 11.34 -19.79 -14.01
N HIS A 788 11.19 -20.20 -12.77
CA HIS A 788 10.68 -19.37 -11.67
C HIS A 788 11.52 -18.08 -11.51
N ALA A 789 12.84 -18.23 -11.43
CA ALA A 789 13.74 -17.09 -11.34
C ALA A 789 13.71 -16.17 -12.57
N ALA A 790 13.64 -16.73 -13.78
CA ALA A 790 13.55 -15.97 -15.02
C ALA A 790 12.22 -15.21 -15.16
N GLN A 791 11.11 -15.80 -14.72
CA GLN A 791 9.78 -15.18 -14.73
C GLN A 791 9.74 -13.93 -13.86
N HIS A 792 10.33 -13.98 -12.66
CA HIS A 792 10.43 -12.83 -11.78
C HIS A 792 11.16 -11.66 -12.44
N ALA A 793 12.32 -11.93 -13.04
CA ALA A 793 13.08 -10.92 -13.77
C ALA A 793 12.32 -10.36 -14.97
N MET A 794 11.63 -11.22 -15.73
CA MET A 794 10.85 -10.84 -16.91
C MET A 794 9.64 -9.98 -16.53
N LEU A 795 8.92 -10.30 -15.44
CA LEU A 795 7.80 -9.52 -14.95
C LEU A 795 8.21 -8.08 -14.64
N VAL A 796 9.34 -7.89 -14.00
CA VAL A 796 9.86 -6.54 -13.67
C VAL A 796 10.17 -5.75 -14.96
N GLU A 797 10.78 -6.37 -15.95
CA GLU A 797 11.10 -5.68 -17.20
C GLU A 797 9.84 -5.41 -18.05
N ILE A 798 8.85 -6.30 -18.06
CA ILE A 798 7.52 -6.01 -18.64
C ILE A 798 6.91 -4.79 -17.94
N SER A 799 6.91 -4.76 -16.60
CA SER A 799 6.34 -3.65 -15.83
C SER A 799 6.97 -2.31 -16.18
N LYS A 800 8.29 -2.27 -16.36
CA LYS A 800 9.01 -1.04 -16.77
C LYS A 800 8.63 -0.57 -18.16
N HIS A 801 8.61 -1.48 -19.15
CA HIS A 801 8.34 -1.12 -20.54
C HIS A 801 6.86 -0.79 -20.80
N THR A 802 5.96 -1.32 -19.99
CA THR A 802 4.52 -1.10 -20.14
C THR A 802 3.95 -0.13 -19.13
N ALA A 803 4.79 0.47 -18.29
CA ALA A 803 4.42 1.43 -17.24
C ALA A 803 3.27 0.93 -16.34
N CYS A 804 3.31 -0.36 -15.96
CA CYS A 804 2.36 -0.94 -15.02
C CYS A 804 2.97 -1.15 -13.63
N MET A 805 2.11 -1.26 -12.61
CA MET A 805 2.57 -1.57 -11.25
C MET A 805 2.92 -3.06 -11.13
N PRO A 806 3.90 -3.44 -10.30
CA PRO A 806 4.23 -4.84 -10.08
C PRO A 806 3.03 -5.72 -9.68
N GLY A 807 2.07 -5.19 -8.93
CA GLY A 807 0.87 -5.92 -8.52
C GLY A 807 -0.20 -6.08 -9.62
N GLU A 808 -0.06 -5.43 -10.77
CA GLU A 808 -0.97 -5.62 -11.92
C GLU A 808 -0.62 -6.85 -12.76
N LEU A 809 0.59 -7.36 -12.59
CA LEU A 809 1.07 -8.58 -13.23
C LEU A 809 1.36 -9.65 -12.19
N GLY A 810 1.08 -10.88 -12.56
CA GLY A 810 1.40 -12.07 -11.79
C GLY A 810 2.21 -13.05 -12.62
N THR A 811 2.90 -13.95 -11.95
CA THR A 811 3.59 -15.07 -12.56
C THR A 811 3.49 -16.30 -11.67
N LEU A 812 3.51 -17.46 -12.27
CA LEU A 812 3.54 -18.74 -11.58
C LEU A 812 4.20 -19.79 -12.48
N CYS A 813 4.96 -20.72 -11.90
CA CYS A 813 5.48 -21.84 -12.64
C CYS A 813 4.34 -22.70 -13.23
N SER A 814 4.36 -22.89 -14.52
CA SER A 814 3.31 -23.59 -15.26
C SER A 814 3.90 -24.53 -16.32
N SER A 815 3.13 -25.56 -16.65
CA SER A 815 3.35 -26.36 -17.86
C SER A 815 2.23 -26.07 -18.85
N SER A 816 2.56 -25.95 -20.13
CA SER A 816 1.57 -25.79 -21.19
C SER A 816 0.59 -26.97 -21.21
N PRO A 817 -0.75 -26.75 -21.22
CA PRO A 817 -1.75 -27.81 -21.18
C PRO A 817 -1.61 -28.82 -22.32
N ASP A 818 -1.28 -28.33 -23.50
CA ASP A 818 -1.23 -29.13 -24.72
C ASP A 818 0.07 -29.94 -24.89
N SER A 819 1.18 -29.43 -24.33
CA SER A 819 2.50 -29.99 -24.57
C SER A 819 3.19 -30.56 -23.36
N LYS A 820 2.67 -30.34 -22.12
CA LYS A 820 3.33 -30.62 -20.84
C LYS A 820 4.75 -30.03 -20.75
N ARG A 821 5.02 -28.97 -21.53
CA ARG A 821 6.30 -28.27 -21.53
C ARG A 821 6.31 -27.18 -20.48
N PRO A 822 7.41 -26.98 -19.77
CA PRO A 822 7.54 -25.81 -18.90
C PRO A 822 7.45 -24.54 -19.73
N CYS A 823 6.75 -23.53 -19.24
CA CYS A 823 6.62 -22.25 -19.90
C CYS A 823 6.87 -21.08 -18.95
N LEU A 824 7.47 -20.03 -19.49
CA LEU A 824 7.54 -18.72 -18.82
C LEU A 824 6.21 -18.03 -19.02
N VAL A 825 5.47 -17.74 -17.93
CA VAL A 825 4.16 -17.09 -18.02
C VAL A 825 4.15 -15.84 -17.16
N VAL A 826 3.67 -14.73 -17.76
CA VAL A 826 3.31 -13.50 -17.05
C VAL A 826 1.88 -13.14 -17.44
N PHE A 827 1.01 -12.96 -16.47
CA PHE A 827 -0.41 -12.71 -16.70
C PHE A 827 -0.90 -11.48 -15.92
N GLU A 828 -2.01 -10.91 -16.36
CA GLU A 828 -2.65 -9.77 -15.69
C GLU A 828 -3.44 -10.26 -14.48
N THR A 829 -3.23 -9.64 -13.33
CA THR A 829 -3.97 -9.98 -12.10
C THR A 829 -5.39 -9.44 -12.12
N SER A 830 -5.69 -8.47 -13.00
CA SER A 830 -7.02 -7.93 -13.22
C SER A 830 -7.81 -8.79 -14.22
N PHE A 831 -9.11 -9.01 -13.95
CA PHE A 831 -10.01 -9.73 -14.87
C PHE A 831 -10.51 -8.86 -16.05
N VAL A 832 -10.28 -7.57 -15.98
CA VAL A 832 -10.45 -6.67 -17.11
C VAL A 832 -9.06 -6.47 -17.69
N SER A 833 -8.86 -6.90 -18.94
CA SER A 833 -7.57 -6.73 -19.62
C SER A 833 -7.16 -5.27 -19.53
N SER A 834 -6.13 -4.98 -18.76
CA SER A 834 -5.54 -3.64 -18.66
C SER A 834 -4.51 -3.39 -19.77
N GLY A 835 -4.21 -4.44 -20.53
CA GLY A 835 -3.35 -4.41 -21.68
C GLY A 835 -1.84 -4.31 -21.46
N PRO A 836 -1.24 -4.41 -20.25
CA PRO A 836 0.21 -4.40 -20.13
C PRO A 836 0.85 -5.58 -20.88
N THR A 837 0.22 -6.75 -20.87
CA THR A 837 0.74 -7.93 -21.57
C THR A 837 0.72 -7.76 -23.08
N VAL A 838 -0.32 -7.21 -23.68
CA VAL A 838 -0.35 -6.96 -25.13
C VAL A 838 0.60 -5.84 -25.55
N ARG A 839 0.78 -4.82 -24.70
CA ARG A 839 1.75 -3.73 -24.94
C ARG A 839 3.21 -4.19 -24.85
N ALA A 840 3.47 -5.31 -24.20
CA ALA A 840 4.82 -5.89 -24.12
C ALA A 840 5.27 -6.47 -25.48
N LEU A 841 4.34 -6.91 -26.35
CA LEU A 841 4.67 -7.58 -27.61
C LEU A 841 5.60 -6.78 -28.53
N PRO A 842 5.37 -5.48 -28.82
CA PRO A 842 6.28 -4.70 -29.67
C PRO A 842 7.70 -4.60 -29.12
N TYR A 843 7.86 -4.77 -27.82
CA TYR A 843 9.14 -4.69 -27.10
C TYR A 843 9.68 -6.06 -26.68
N ALA A 844 9.10 -7.16 -27.15
CA ALA A 844 9.40 -8.51 -26.68
C ALA A 844 10.91 -8.84 -26.68
N HIS A 845 11.61 -8.54 -27.76
CA HIS A 845 13.05 -8.78 -27.86
C HIS A 845 13.84 -7.91 -26.86
N THR A 846 13.52 -6.62 -26.79
CA THR A 846 14.16 -5.66 -25.85
C THR A 846 13.92 -6.07 -24.41
N ILE A 847 12.69 -6.46 -24.06
CA ILE A 847 12.34 -6.94 -22.71
C ILE A 847 13.20 -8.15 -22.33
N MET A 848 13.34 -9.12 -23.23
CA MET A 848 14.12 -10.32 -22.95
C MET A 848 15.63 -10.01 -22.84
N GLN A 849 16.16 -9.08 -23.66
CA GLN A 849 17.55 -8.61 -23.53
C GLN A 849 17.78 -7.90 -22.19
N HIS A 850 16.85 -7.02 -21.78
CA HIS A 850 16.96 -6.35 -20.50
C HIS A 850 16.79 -7.32 -19.31
N THR A 851 15.91 -8.33 -19.45
CA THR A 851 15.79 -9.42 -18.49
C THR A 851 17.11 -10.16 -18.30
N LEU A 852 17.76 -10.53 -19.41
CA LEU A 852 19.08 -11.17 -19.37
C LEU A 852 20.14 -10.25 -18.76
N ALA A 853 20.17 -8.98 -19.16
CA ALA A 853 21.11 -7.99 -18.63
C ALA A 853 20.92 -7.77 -17.12
N ARG A 854 19.68 -7.70 -16.65
CA ARG A 854 19.32 -7.58 -15.23
C ARG A 854 19.91 -8.72 -14.40
N VAL A 855 19.71 -9.96 -14.83
CA VAL A 855 20.21 -11.14 -14.12
C VAL A 855 21.74 -11.24 -14.18
N ARG A 856 22.34 -10.89 -15.33
CA ARG A 856 23.80 -10.96 -15.56
C ARG A 856 24.56 -9.91 -14.77
N ASN A 857 24.07 -8.67 -14.75
CA ASN A 857 24.83 -7.53 -14.19
C ASN A 857 24.72 -7.42 -12.67
N CYS A 858 23.79 -8.16 -12.05
CA CYS A 858 23.68 -8.19 -10.60
C CYS A 858 24.86 -8.96 -9.98
N THR A 859 25.47 -8.39 -8.96
CA THR A 859 26.66 -8.94 -8.28
C THR A 859 26.37 -10.00 -7.22
N CYS A 860 25.09 -10.21 -6.85
CA CYS A 860 24.72 -11.24 -5.87
C CYS A 860 25.01 -12.66 -6.40
N GLU A 861 25.27 -13.63 -5.52
CA GLU A 861 25.53 -15.01 -5.89
C GLU A 861 24.25 -15.83 -6.12
N ASP A 862 23.33 -15.83 -5.15
CA ASP A 862 22.17 -16.72 -5.13
C ASP A 862 20.86 -16.11 -5.67
N GLY A 863 20.81 -14.79 -5.82
CA GLY A 863 19.64 -14.02 -6.20
C GLY A 863 19.27 -12.97 -5.16
N CYS A 864 18.72 -11.85 -5.63
CA CYS A 864 18.22 -10.77 -4.79
C CYS A 864 17.03 -10.09 -5.48
N THR A 865 16.40 -9.13 -4.81
CA THR A 865 15.25 -8.37 -5.33
C THR A 865 15.59 -7.53 -6.56
N ASP A 866 16.87 -7.21 -6.77
CA ASP A 866 17.32 -6.51 -7.96
C ASP A 866 17.39 -7.42 -9.20
N CYS A 867 17.41 -8.74 -9.04
CA CYS A 867 17.53 -9.65 -10.17
C CYS A 867 16.38 -10.67 -10.27
N VAL A 868 16.27 -11.65 -9.38
CA VAL A 868 15.37 -12.81 -9.55
C VAL A 868 14.40 -13.06 -8.40
N LEU A 869 14.46 -12.30 -7.29
CA LEU A 869 13.50 -12.43 -6.21
C LEU A 869 12.39 -11.37 -6.30
N MET A 870 11.20 -11.70 -5.81
CA MET A 870 10.04 -10.80 -5.76
C MET A 870 9.49 -10.70 -4.33
N ASP A 871 8.98 -9.52 -3.94
CA ASP A 871 8.33 -9.31 -2.65
C ASP A 871 7.02 -10.09 -2.49
N VAL A 872 6.27 -10.22 -3.59
CA VAL A 872 4.99 -10.92 -3.61
C VAL A 872 5.11 -12.13 -4.51
N CYS A 873 5.90 -13.11 -4.10
CA CYS A 873 5.95 -14.41 -4.76
C CYS A 873 5.00 -15.37 -4.06
N PRO A 874 4.07 -16.03 -4.77
CA PRO A 874 3.15 -17.01 -4.19
C PRO A 874 3.86 -18.18 -3.49
N GLU A 875 5.08 -18.49 -3.92
CA GLU A 875 5.93 -19.56 -3.39
C GLU A 875 7.04 -19.03 -2.45
N ASN A 876 6.94 -17.77 -1.95
CA ASN A 876 7.92 -17.13 -1.07
C ASN A 876 9.38 -17.22 -1.59
N ASN A 877 9.55 -17.11 -2.92
CA ASN A 877 10.86 -17.25 -3.59
C ASN A 877 11.57 -18.61 -3.35
N GLN A 878 10.83 -19.63 -2.92
CA GLN A 878 11.38 -20.97 -2.81
C GLN A 878 11.68 -21.52 -4.20
N HIS A 879 12.69 -22.36 -4.29
CA HIS A 879 13.09 -23.00 -5.56
C HIS A 879 13.38 -22.00 -6.69
N THR A 880 14.17 -20.96 -6.42
CA THR A 880 14.70 -20.05 -7.46
C THR A 880 16.19 -20.34 -7.72
N SER A 881 16.63 -20.21 -8.98
CA SER A 881 18.02 -20.39 -9.37
C SER A 881 18.49 -19.26 -10.28
N LYS A 882 19.28 -18.34 -9.76
CA LYS A 882 19.88 -17.24 -10.56
C LYS A 882 20.81 -17.77 -11.66
N PRO A 883 21.77 -18.69 -11.38
CA PRO A 883 22.62 -19.25 -12.44
C PRO A 883 21.81 -19.98 -13.51
N GLY A 884 20.76 -20.71 -13.09
CA GLY A 884 19.87 -21.40 -14.01
C GLY A 884 19.03 -20.45 -14.87
N ALA A 885 18.50 -19.38 -14.29
CA ALA A 885 17.80 -18.33 -15.03
C ALA A 885 18.72 -17.66 -16.07
N LEU A 886 19.95 -17.37 -15.70
CA LEU A 886 20.94 -16.81 -16.60
C LEU A 886 21.22 -17.74 -17.81
N GLN A 887 21.34 -19.05 -17.54
CA GLN A 887 21.56 -20.06 -18.56
C GLN A 887 20.33 -20.20 -19.47
N LEU A 888 19.13 -20.29 -18.91
CA LEU A 888 17.87 -20.33 -19.64
C LEU A 888 17.72 -19.12 -20.58
N LEU A 889 17.86 -17.91 -20.07
CA LEU A 889 17.71 -16.66 -20.84
C LEU A 889 18.73 -16.55 -21.97
N LYS A 890 19.97 -17.00 -21.75
CA LYS A 890 21.00 -17.09 -22.81
C LYS A 890 20.56 -18.04 -23.92
N HIS A 891 20.05 -19.23 -23.59
CA HIS A 891 19.61 -20.20 -24.59
C HIS A 891 18.36 -19.77 -25.37
N LEU A 892 17.46 -18.98 -24.76
CA LEU A 892 16.29 -18.43 -25.43
C LEU A 892 16.67 -17.30 -26.43
N LEU A 893 17.69 -16.49 -26.11
CA LEU A 893 18.10 -15.33 -26.91
C LEU A 893 19.21 -15.64 -27.93
N HIS A 894 20.17 -16.49 -27.55
CA HIS A 894 21.39 -16.74 -28.30
C HIS A 894 21.64 -18.24 -28.38
N ARG A 895 21.43 -18.82 -29.49
CA ARG A 895 22.02 -20.09 -29.87
C ARG A 895 23.16 -19.89 -30.84
#